data_6a37d7399b54813cdcd3d5de46e835c2
#
_entry.id   6a37d7399b54813cdcd3d5de46e835c2
#
_cell.length_a   1.000
_cell.length_b   1.000
_cell.length_c   1.000
_cell.angle_alpha   90.00
_cell.angle_beta   90.00
_cell.angle_gamma   90.00
#
_symmetry.space_group_name_H-M   'P 1'
#
loop_
_entity.id
_entity.type
_entity.pdbx_description
1 polymer ?
#
loop_
_entity_poly.entity_id
_entity_poly.type
_entity_poly.pdbx_seq_one_letter_code
_entity_poly.pdbx_strand_id
1 'polypeptide(L)'
;MSFLKSYFAPGQSKDEGEKGHSKKTSKDMTESISMEPTPLARAALKAPEPSLALGSFPGTAIPTSPNGSRPASLYPGSIFPTGDFRNARESLLDVKADVMCSWLYQQQLERQYATGILPGEGVVLKKGKHSYSCCPPQLQDIPNSLYDMAMELNVRCAMTVNTRVINVILASRRTTYEYIPLSDGLRLQVLPSMRDLPRCQKHHFGAFIQDLQILVVWDDEPRQVLARADALERQLMKMIWGNGVDEDEEEEDEKGEKSQVVDAGVSPVDLEAALETENRRMKLTSPLTVGLTLALSISCIGLGLKNLAFEIATDGSYVRLALLVCVPIQLWVGFFFFQSIVVNTFEIFGPISAVATNSRNYSGNAPKRLNRERHSLPHVTIQMPVYKEGLKAVIMPTIQSLKQCISTYELQGGSANIFVNDDGLQLISTEEAQARRDFYEENNIGWVARPKHDPKPEDGKKPFLRRGKFKKASNMNFAFMVSNRVEDKLVQVDRSPGWTQEQEAQAYERCLAEVLQEDEGRIWAEGNIRVGDYILIIDSDTRVPEDCLLDAVSEMEQSPQVAILQFTSGVMRVTTSFFEGGVTWFTNLIYSAITYVVANGDSCPFVGHNAILRWSALQDAVSYFDEDGYEKFWSESHVSEDFDMALRLQCAGYDIRFASYTGDSFQEGVSLTVYDELARWEKYAYGCNELIFHPLKYWPTRGPITPLFRQFLFSNIHLPKKLTICSYIGTYYAIGAAWILTLMNYFLTGWYFGIFDKYYLDSFALFVAIVVVFTGYGNVSLAILRYRLNQQSLLSAFWDNIKWIPLMTTFLGGLSLHLSQALLCHFFSIEMTWGATAKELKEVNFLEEVPRLIRRFKGTFIWCALMVALMVCGMYAFPHNWRITYFSSIFPLAWTTACHFLLPVALNPALMVFAW
;
A
#
# COMPACT_ATOMS: atom_id res chain seq x y z
N MET A 1 6.61 36.75 5.31
CA MET A 1 5.70 35.60 5.21
C MET A 1 4.45 35.87 4.36
N SER A 2 3.84 37.06 4.37
CA SER A 2 2.71 37.33 3.47
C SER A 2 3.12 37.41 1.98
N PHE A 3 4.34 37.80 1.68
CA PHE A 3 4.88 37.85 0.33
C PHE A 3 5.09 36.47 -0.29
N LEU A 4 5.52 35.48 0.50
CA LEU A 4 5.66 34.10 0.07
C LEU A 4 4.30 33.41 -0.18
N LYS A 5 3.27 33.75 0.62
CA LYS A 5 1.91 33.21 0.43
C LYS A 5 1.28 33.64 -0.91
N SER A 6 1.54 34.86 -1.37
CA SER A 6 1.02 35.36 -2.65
C SER A 6 1.76 34.80 -3.86
N TYR A 7 3.02 34.35 -3.66
CA TYR A 7 3.87 33.84 -4.74
C TYR A 7 3.66 32.34 -5.01
N PHE A 8 3.27 31.58 -3.97
CA PHE A 8 3.10 30.13 -4.04
C PHE A 8 1.65 29.65 -4.07
N ALA A 9 0.66 30.55 -4.13
CA ALA A 9 -0.73 30.14 -4.30
C ALA A 9 -1.00 29.76 -5.76
N PRO A 10 -1.43 28.53 -6.07
CA PRO A 10 -1.92 28.18 -7.40
C PRO A 10 -3.13 29.04 -7.73
N GLY A 11 -3.19 29.55 -8.95
CA GLY A 11 -4.29 30.39 -9.40
C GLY A 11 -5.62 29.66 -9.30
N GLN A 12 -6.46 30.13 -8.40
CA GLN A 12 -7.86 29.69 -8.35
C GLN A 12 -8.55 30.13 -9.66
N SER A 13 -9.15 29.18 -10.35
CA SER A 13 -10.15 29.48 -11.37
C SER A 13 -11.35 30.13 -10.66
N LYS A 14 -11.54 31.43 -10.90
CA LYS A 14 -12.76 32.11 -10.46
C LYS A 14 -13.91 31.66 -11.37
N ASP A 15 -14.87 30.95 -10.79
CA ASP A 15 -16.23 31.02 -11.28
C ASP A 15 -16.77 32.40 -10.96
N GLU A 16 -17.23 33.10 -11.98
CA GLU A 16 -17.86 34.40 -11.85
C GLU A 16 -19.24 34.23 -11.25
N GLY A 17 -19.46 34.91 -10.14
CA GLY A 17 -20.79 34.96 -9.48
C GLY A 17 -20.78 35.94 -8.29
N GLU A 18 -21.05 37.15 -8.60
CA GLU A 18 -21.65 38.22 -7.76
C GLU A 18 -21.08 38.69 -6.43
N LYS A 19 -21.00 40.02 -6.44
CA LYS A 19 -20.54 40.97 -5.43
C LYS A 19 -21.35 40.94 -4.13
N GLY A 20 -20.65 41.07 -3.01
CA GLY A 20 -21.24 41.49 -1.75
C GLY A 20 -20.17 41.97 -0.79
N HIS A 21 -20.06 43.28 -0.64
CA HIS A 21 -19.21 43.93 0.35
C HIS A 21 -19.71 43.64 1.79
N SER A 22 -18.82 43.24 2.68
CA SER A 22 -18.83 43.77 4.05
C SER A 22 -17.52 43.50 4.77
N LYS A 23 -16.86 44.55 5.17
CA LYS A 23 -15.82 44.59 6.21
C LYS A 23 -16.46 44.37 7.57
N LYS A 24 -15.88 43.56 8.42
CA LYS A 24 -15.68 43.89 9.84
C LYS A 24 -14.66 42.97 10.52
N THR A 25 -13.78 43.62 11.19
CA THR A 25 -12.78 43.25 12.17
C THR A 25 -13.38 42.65 13.44
N SER A 26 -12.69 41.67 14.04
CA SER A 26 -12.37 41.61 15.47
C SER A 26 -11.57 40.33 15.75
N LYS A 27 -10.40 40.43 16.25
CA LYS A 27 -9.88 40.37 17.62
C LYS A 27 -9.93 38.96 18.24
N ASP A 28 -8.68 38.55 18.51
CA ASP A 28 -8.16 37.65 19.57
C ASP A 28 -9.15 37.15 20.63
N MET A 29 -9.08 35.83 20.81
CA MET A 29 -8.99 35.22 22.14
C MET A 29 -8.32 33.84 22.07
N THR A 30 -7.12 33.78 22.54
CA THR A 30 -6.43 32.59 22.99
C THR A 30 -6.99 32.20 24.35
N GLU A 31 -7.58 31.03 24.47
CA GLU A 31 -7.65 30.32 25.73
C GLU A 31 -7.24 28.86 25.55
N SER A 32 -6.15 28.52 26.17
CA SER A 32 -5.65 27.20 26.38
C SER A 32 -6.49 26.48 27.43
N ILE A 33 -7.16 25.40 27.04
CA ILE A 33 -7.74 24.47 28.01
C ILE A 33 -7.00 23.14 27.87
N SER A 34 -6.16 22.86 28.84
CA SER A 34 -5.63 21.54 29.15
C SER A 34 -6.76 20.74 29.80
N MET A 35 -7.23 19.70 29.15
CA MET A 35 -8.07 18.68 29.81
C MET A 35 -7.27 17.38 29.96
N GLU A 36 -7.00 17.04 31.22
CA GLU A 36 -6.69 15.69 31.64
C GLU A 36 -7.91 14.77 31.47
N PRO A 37 -7.73 13.47 31.15
CA PRO A 37 -8.86 12.56 31.04
C PRO A 37 -9.35 12.13 32.41
N THR A 38 -10.55 12.46 32.76
CA THR A 38 -11.29 11.91 33.89
C THR A 38 -11.75 10.47 33.59
N PRO A 39 -11.62 9.53 34.54
CA PRO A 39 -12.09 8.16 34.36
C PRO A 39 -13.61 8.08 34.54
N LEU A 40 -14.33 7.68 33.53
CA LEU A 40 -15.73 7.34 33.64
C LEU A 40 -15.93 5.98 34.31
N ALA A 41 -16.66 6.02 35.40
CA ALA A 41 -17.00 4.91 36.25
C ALA A 41 -17.76 3.79 35.51
N ARG A 42 -17.27 2.56 35.70
CA ARG A 42 -18.01 1.34 35.40
C ARG A 42 -19.27 1.27 36.26
N ALA A 43 -20.42 1.42 35.66
CA ALA A 43 -21.68 0.95 36.26
C ALA A 43 -21.84 -0.54 35.95
N ALA A 44 -21.62 -1.36 36.94
CA ALA A 44 -21.89 -2.79 36.88
C ALA A 44 -23.41 -3.02 36.90
N LEU A 45 -23.98 -3.47 35.80
CA LEU A 45 -25.28 -4.11 35.76
C LEU A 45 -25.06 -5.61 35.99
N LYS A 46 -25.47 -6.08 37.18
CA LYS A 46 -25.60 -7.50 37.52
C LYS A 46 -26.70 -8.12 36.65
N ALA A 47 -26.34 -9.06 35.80
CA ALA A 47 -27.28 -10.03 35.22
C ALA A 47 -27.45 -11.22 36.19
N PRO A 48 -28.65 -11.81 36.27
CA PRO A 48 -28.90 -12.96 37.16
C PRO A 48 -28.32 -14.25 36.57
N GLU A 49 -27.74 -15.05 37.45
CA GLU A 49 -27.23 -16.39 37.13
C GLU A 49 -28.35 -17.32 36.61
N PRO A 50 -28.11 -18.08 35.54
CA PRO A 50 -29.00 -19.21 35.20
C PRO A 50 -28.51 -20.48 35.93
N SER A 51 -29.37 -21.05 36.72
CA SER A 51 -29.22 -22.37 37.34
C SER A 51 -29.09 -23.45 36.28
N LEU A 52 -28.00 -24.21 36.34
CA LEU A 52 -27.78 -25.42 35.57
C LEU A 52 -28.73 -26.54 35.97
N ALA A 53 -29.69 -26.85 35.12
CA ALA A 53 -30.36 -28.16 35.12
C ALA A 53 -29.80 -28.97 33.94
N LEU A 54 -29.07 -30.05 34.27
CA LEU A 54 -28.66 -31.05 33.30
C LEU A 54 -29.91 -31.79 32.78
N GLY A 55 -30.33 -31.42 31.56
CA GLY A 55 -31.26 -32.20 30.78
C GLY A 55 -30.55 -32.79 29.57
N SER A 56 -30.51 -34.11 29.49
CA SER A 56 -30.03 -34.87 28.34
C SER A 56 -30.77 -34.48 27.08
N PHE A 57 -30.05 -33.91 26.10
CA PHE A 57 -30.59 -33.66 24.77
C PHE A 57 -30.43 -34.89 23.90
N PRO A 58 -31.51 -35.35 23.22
CA PRO A 58 -31.41 -36.37 22.18
C PRO A 58 -30.71 -35.71 20.95
N GLY A 59 -29.79 -36.46 20.35
CA GLY A 59 -29.07 -36.05 19.19
C GLY A 59 -29.98 -35.63 18.03
N THR A 60 -30.06 -34.38 17.76
CA THR A 60 -30.58 -33.88 16.49
C THR A 60 -29.43 -33.89 15.49
N ALA A 61 -29.50 -34.83 14.57
CA ALA A 61 -28.69 -34.87 13.38
C ALA A 61 -28.79 -33.48 12.68
N ILE A 62 -27.68 -32.79 12.55
CA ILE A 62 -27.58 -31.61 11.69
C ILE A 62 -27.94 -32.09 10.28
N PRO A 63 -28.96 -31.52 9.60
CA PRO A 63 -29.22 -31.87 8.23
C PRO A 63 -28.02 -31.38 7.40
N THR A 64 -27.17 -32.32 7.02
CA THR A 64 -26.21 -32.09 5.96
C THR A 64 -27.01 -31.93 4.68
N SER A 65 -27.15 -30.70 4.22
CA SER A 65 -27.61 -30.45 2.87
C SER A 65 -26.63 -31.10 1.91
N PRO A 66 -27.09 -31.97 0.99
CA PRO A 66 -26.20 -32.68 0.09
C PRO A 66 -25.54 -31.81 -1.01
N ASN A 67 -25.85 -30.56 -1.06
CA ASN A 67 -25.22 -29.61 -1.96
C ASN A 67 -24.71 -28.44 -1.15
N GLY A 68 -23.38 -28.32 -1.03
CA GLY A 68 -22.70 -27.23 -0.37
C GLY A 68 -22.80 -25.89 -1.09
N SER A 69 -23.97 -25.49 -1.59
CA SER A 69 -24.19 -24.15 -2.11
C SER A 69 -24.43 -23.23 -0.91
N ARG A 70 -23.62 -22.21 -0.79
CA ARG A 70 -23.93 -21.05 0.05
C ARG A 70 -25.35 -20.59 -0.28
N PRO A 71 -26.14 -20.10 0.68
CA PRO A 71 -27.44 -19.53 0.37
C PRO A 71 -27.26 -18.44 -0.68
N ALA A 72 -28.03 -18.54 -1.75
CA ALA A 72 -27.97 -17.56 -2.83
C ALA A 72 -28.31 -16.18 -2.28
N SER A 73 -27.55 -15.20 -2.68
CA SER A 73 -27.80 -13.80 -2.34
C SER A 73 -29.08 -13.32 -3.02
N LEU A 74 -29.73 -12.34 -2.42
CA LEU A 74 -30.94 -11.73 -2.94
C LEU A 74 -30.71 -10.86 -4.15
N TYR A 75 -29.52 -10.31 -4.25
CA TYR A 75 -29.09 -9.60 -5.43
C TYR A 75 -28.24 -10.52 -6.27
N PRO A 76 -28.40 -10.52 -7.61
CA PRO A 76 -27.49 -11.24 -8.48
C PRO A 76 -26.05 -10.83 -8.14
N GLY A 77 -25.23 -11.81 -7.78
CA GLY A 77 -23.84 -11.59 -7.39
C GLY A 77 -23.58 -11.28 -5.92
N SER A 78 -24.58 -11.19 -5.04
CA SER A 78 -24.33 -11.03 -3.60
C SER A 78 -24.49 -12.35 -2.87
N ILE A 79 -23.47 -12.79 -2.16
CA ILE A 79 -23.46 -14.02 -1.36
C ILE A 79 -23.55 -13.76 0.14
N PHE A 80 -23.63 -12.50 0.56
CA PHE A 80 -23.66 -12.23 1.99
C PHE A 80 -24.95 -12.71 2.62
N PRO A 81 -24.86 -13.52 3.65
CA PRO A 81 -25.96 -13.71 4.55
C PRO A 81 -26.30 -12.36 5.15
N THR A 82 -27.54 -12.09 5.20
CA THR A 82 -28.07 -10.83 5.70
C THR A 82 -28.42 -11.00 7.17
N GLY A 83 -28.68 -9.96 7.87
CA GLY A 83 -29.05 -9.83 9.26
C GLY A 83 -29.01 -11.11 10.08
N ASP A 84 -30.07 -11.97 10.06
CA ASP A 84 -30.07 -13.23 10.80
C ASP A 84 -29.02 -14.23 10.32
N PHE A 85 -28.73 -14.26 9.04
CA PHE A 85 -27.63 -15.06 8.53
C PHE A 85 -26.28 -14.50 8.98
N ARG A 86 -26.15 -13.19 9.15
CA ARG A 86 -24.95 -12.60 9.71
C ARG A 86 -24.85 -12.88 11.20
N ASN A 87 -25.92 -12.71 11.97
CA ASN A 87 -25.96 -13.08 13.37
C ASN A 87 -25.81 -14.58 13.58
N ALA A 88 -26.47 -15.39 12.75
CA ALA A 88 -26.30 -16.82 12.75
C ALA A 88 -24.91 -17.25 12.30
N ARG A 89 -24.31 -16.53 11.35
CA ARG A 89 -22.95 -16.74 10.91
C ARG A 89 -21.94 -16.32 11.97
N GLU A 90 -22.12 -15.17 12.60
CA GLU A 90 -21.30 -14.70 13.73
C GLU A 90 -21.42 -15.66 14.91
N SER A 91 -22.64 -16.04 15.31
CA SER A 91 -22.88 -17.05 16.34
C SER A 91 -22.29 -18.41 15.96
N LEU A 92 -22.41 -18.82 14.69
CA LEU A 92 -21.81 -20.04 14.19
C LEU A 92 -20.28 -19.96 14.14
N LEU A 93 -19.72 -18.80 13.80
CA LEU A 93 -18.27 -18.58 13.82
C LEU A 93 -17.75 -18.58 15.25
N ASP A 94 -18.48 -17.98 16.19
CA ASP A 94 -18.14 -18.02 17.61
C ASP A 94 -18.14 -19.45 18.13
N VAL A 95 -19.19 -20.22 17.87
CA VAL A 95 -19.25 -21.63 18.26
C VAL A 95 -18.15 -22.45 17.57
N LYS A 96 -17.89 -22.21 16.29
CA LYS A 96 -16.80 -22.88 15.57
C LYS A 96 -15.44 -22.54 16.18
N ALA A 97 -15.23 -21.29 16.56
CA ALA A 97 -13.99 -20.84 17.18
C ALA A 97 -13.81 -21.49 18.57
N ASP A 98 -14.85 -21.55 19.38
CA ASP A 98 -14.81 -22.19 20.70
C ASP A 98 -14.57 -23.71 20.60
N VAL A 99 -15.24 -24.36 19.66
CA VAL A 99 -15.05 -25.81 19.40
C VAL A 99 -13.64 -26.06 18.87
N MET A 100 -13.16 -25.25 17.93
CA MET A 100 -11.80 -25.38 17.39
C MET A 100 -10.74 -25.12 18.46
N CYS A 101 -10.92 -24.10 19.28
CA CYS A 101 -10.02 -23.77 20.38
C CYS A 101 -9.93 -24.91 21.41
N SER A 102 -11.08 -25.48 21.76
CA SER A 102 -11.16 -26.64 22.67
C SER A 102 -10.53 -27.89 22.05
N TRP A 103 -10.76 -28.13 20.77
CA TRP A 103 -10.15 -29.26 20.05
C TRP A 103 -8.63 -29.12 19.97
N LEU A 104 -8.13 -27.92 19.61
CA LEU A 104 -6.69 -27.64 19.58
C LEU A 104 -6.03 -27.82 20.96
N TYR A 105 -6.71 -27.40 22.02
CA TYR A 105 -6.21 -27.59 23.38
C TYR A 105 -6.17 -29.07 23.77
N GLN A 106 -7.16 -29.84 23.37
CA GLN A 106 -7.15 -31.27 23.57
C GLN A 106 -6.00 -31.94 22.79
N GLN A 107 -5.80 -31.56 21.54
CA GLN A 107 -4.66 -32.04 20.76
C GLN A 107 -3.30 -31.61 21.35
N GLN A 108 -3.21 -30.40 21.92
CA GLN A 108 -2.04 -29.92 22.64
C GLN A 108 -1.71 -30.83 23.85
N LEU A 109 -2.73 -31.27 24.61
CA LEU A 109 -2.57 -32.18 25.74
C LEU A 109 -2.19 -33.58 25.27
N GLU A 110 -2.83 -34.11 24.25
CA GLU A 110 -2.54 -35.42 23.66
C GLU A 110 -1.11 -35.55 23.15
N ARG A 111 -0.57 -34.49 22.53
CA ARG A 111 0.82 -34.41 22.05
C ARG A 111 1.84 -34.04 23.12
N GLN A 112 1.41 -33.93 24.35
CA GLN A 112 2.25 -33.50 25.49
C GLN A 112 2.89 -32.11 25.34
N TYR A 113 2.29 -31.22 24.52
CA TYR A 113 2.70 -29.84 24.36
C TYR A 113 2.26 -28.93 25.51
N ALA A 114 1.33 -29.38 26.32
CA ALA A 114 0.93 -28.75 27.57
C ALA A 114 0.77 -29.79 28.67
N THR A 115 1.03 -29.39 29.89
CA THR A 115 0.84 -30.24 31.07
C THR A 115 -0.58 -30.13 31.62
N GLY A 116 -1.33 -29.09 31.24
CA GLY A 116 -2.66 -28.78 31.76
C GLY A 116 -2.65 -28.28 33.20
N ILE A 117 -1.47 -28.13 33.79
CA ILE A 117 -1.30 -27.76 35.21
C ILE A 117 -0.65 -26.38 35.34
N LEU A 118 0.22 -26.02 34.37
CA LEU A 118 0.96 -24.75 34.44
C LEU A 118 0.07 -23.57 34.05
N PRO A 119 0.02 -22.51 34.85
CA PRO A 119 -0.70 -21.30 34.51
C PRO A 119 -0.04 -20.66 33.27
N GLY A 120 -0.85 -20.30 32.27
CA GLY A 120 -0.37 -19.66 31.04
C GLY A 120 -0.23 -20.61 29.84
N GLU A 121 -0.32 -21.93 30.01
CA GLU A 121 -0.43 -22.89 28.91
C GLU A 121 -1.84 -22.86 28.28
N GLY A 122 -1.93 -22.90 26.98
CA GLY A 122 -3.20 -23.02 26.27
C GLY A 122 -3.17 -22.57 24.83
N VAL A 123 -4.36 -22.43 24.29
CA VAL A 123 -4.63 -22.04 22.89
C VAL A 123 -5.51 -20.80 22.89
N VAL A 124 -5.21 -19.88 21.98
CA VAL A 124 -5.98 -18.65 21.76
C VAL A 124 -6.35 -18.59 20.28
N LEU A 125 -7.61 -18.31 19.96
CA LEU A 125 -8.14 -18.26 18.61
C LEU A 125 -8.99 -17.00 18.41
N LYS A 126 -8.74 -16.28 17.33
CA LYS A 126 -9.46 -15.07 16.95
C LYS A 126 -10.87 -15.40 16.44
N LYS A 127 -11.89 -14.83 17.07
CA LYS A 127 -13.30 -14.92 16.67
C LYS A 127 -13.68 -13.81 15.70
N GLY A 128 -13.23 -12.60 15.97
CA GLY A 128 -13.54 -11.40 15.21
C GLY A 128 -12.61 -10.24 15.56
N LYS A 129 -12.99 -9.05 15.18
CA LYS A 129 -12.20 -7.85 15.48
C LYS A 129 -12.12 -7.65 17.01
N HIS A 130 -10.91 -7.74 17.55
CA HIS A 130 -10.64 -7.61 19.01
C HIS A 130 -11.38 -8.63 19.91
N SER A 131 -11.89 -9.73 19.34
CA SER A 131 -12.53 -10.79 20.08
C SER A 131 -11.82 -12.11 19.86
N TYR A 132 -11.44 -12.78 20.94
CA TYR A 132 -10.69 -14.03 20.94
C TYR A 132 -11.35 -15.05 21.82
N SER A 133 -11.20 -16.33 21.46
CA SER A 133 -11.51 -17.47 22.31
C SER A 133 -10.22 -18.04 22.89
N CYS A 134 -10.26 -18.55 24.08
CA CYS A 134 -9.12 -19.25 24.66
C CYS A 134 -9.53 -20.51 25.39
N CYS A 135 -8.63 -21.46 25.41
CA CYS A 135 -8.77 -22.68 26.19
C CYS A 135 -7.41 -22.98 26.87
N PRO A 136 -7.36 -23.10 28.19
CA PRO A 136 -8.45 -23.04 29.15
C PRO A 136 -8.97 -21.60 29.38
N PRO A 137 -10.23 -21.40 29.83
CA PRO A 137 -10.82 -20.08 30.02
C PRO A 137 -10.07 -19.18 30.99
N GLN A 138 -9.36 -19.75 31.94
CA GLN A 138 -8.57 -19.04 32.97
C GLN A 138 -7.43 -18.18 32.38
N LEU A 139 -7.06 -18.41 31.12
CA LEU A 139 -6.08 -17.56 30.42
C LEU A 139 -6.52 -16.08 30.30
N GLN A 140 -7.82 -15.81 30.30
CA GLN A 140 -8.35 -14.44 30.27
C GLN A 140 -8.13 -13.69 31.59
N ASP A 141 -8.03 -14.41 32.70
CA ASP A 141 -7.90 -13.84 34.03
C ASP A 141 -6.44 -13.56 34.42
N ILE A 142 -5.49 -14.09 33.66
CA ILE A 142 -4.06 -13.96 33.90
C ILE A 142 -3.52 -12.72 33.16
N PRO A 143 -3.05 -11.68 33.85
CA PRO A 143 -2.52 -10.49 33.18
C PRO A 143 -1.24 -10.81 32.39
N ASN A 144 -1.12 -10.28 31.18
CA ASN A 144 -0.05 -10.55 30.23
C ASN A 144 0.08 -12.04 29.85
N SER A 145 -1.03 -12.75 29.81
CA SER A 145 -1.10 -14.13 29.37
C SER A 145 -0.96 -14.24 27.84
N LEU A 146 -0.92 -15.48 27.34
CA LEU A 146 -1.01 -15.72 25.90
C LEU A 146 -2.24 -15.03 25.28
N TYR A 147 -3.36 -14.91 26.01
CA TYR A 147 -4.59 -14.28 25.52
C TYR A 147 -4.37 -12.81 25.18
N ASP A 148 -3.83 -12.03 26.14
CA ASP A 148 -3.56 -10.61 25.95
C ASP A 148 -2.52 -10.38 24.85
N MET A 149 -1.45 -11.15 24.89
CA MET A 149 -0.32 -11.00 23.98
C MET A 149 -0.64 -11.44 22.55
N ALA A 150 -1.45 -12.49 22.36
CA ALA A 150 -1.93 -12.92 21.05
C ALA A 150 -2.91 -11.89 20.43
N MET A 151 -3.69 -11.22 21.28
CA MET A 151 -4.56 -10.14 20.87
C MET A 151 -3.77 -8.91 20.41
N GLU A 152 -2.72 -8.52 21.15
CA GLU A 152 -1.81 -7.43 20.75
C GLU A 152 -0.97 -7.79 19.52
N LEU A 153 -0.48 -9.04 19.43
CA LEU A 153 0.23 -9.56 18.27
C LEU A 153 -0.68 -9.65 17.04
N ASN A 154 -2.00 -9.70 17.26
CA ASN A 154 -3.03 -9.79 16.23
C ASN A 154 -2.83 -10.99 15.30
N VAL A 155 -2.70 -12.18 15.87
CA VAL A 155 -2.62 -13.46 15.15
C VAL A 155 -3.95 -14.20 15.21
N ARG A 156 -4.23 -15.05 14.23
CA ARG A 156 -5.49 -15.79 14.18
C ARG A 156 -5.53 -16.92 15.19
N CYS A 157 -4.45 -17.63 15.33
CA CYS A 157 -4.33 -18.72 16.31
C CYS A 157 -2.94 -18.69 16.93
N ALA A 158 -2.86 -18.82 18.24
CA ALA A 158 -1.61 -18.98 18.98
C ALA A 158 -1.74 -20.10 19.98
N MET A 159 -0.67 -20.85 20.17
CA MET A 159 -0.60 -22.01 21.07
C MET A 159 0.73 -22.02 21.82
N THR A 160 0.72 -22.36 23.07
CA THR A 160 1.94 -22.66 23.83
C THR A 160 2.41 -24.09 23.56
N VAL A 161 3.71 -24.28 23.48
CA VAL A 161 4.33 -25.61 23.27
C VAL A 161 5.42 -25.79 24.32
N ASN A 162 5.25 -26.77 25.19
CA ASN A 162 6.17 -27.12 26.24
C ASN A 162 6.61 -28.56 26.09
N THR A 163 7.71 -28.78 25.38
CA THR A 163 8.25 -30.13 25.15
C THR A 163 9.58 -30.34 25.87
N ARG A 164 9.94 -31.61 26.05
CA ARG A 164 11.26 -31.94 26.61
C ARG A 164 12.42 -31.42 25.78
N VAL A 165 12.26 -31.36 24.47
CA VAL A 165 13.26 -30.83 23.54
C VAL A 165 13.57 -29.36 23.83
N ILE A 166 12.54 -28.56 24.06
CA ILE A 166 12.68 -27.15 24.40
C ILE A 166 13.41 -26.98 25.72
N ASN A 167 13.06 -27.79 26.72
CA ASN A 167 13.73 -27.76 28.02
C ASN A 167 15.23 -28.14 27.94
N VAL A 168 15.59 -29.09 27.06
CA VAL A 168 17.00 -29.48 26.84
C VAL A 168 17.77 -28.37 26.17
N ILE A 169 17.19 -27.69 25.17
CA ILE A 169 17.84 -26.56 24.49
C ILE A 169 18.11 -25.42 25.47
N LEU A 170 17.16 -25.13 26.33
CA LEU A 170 17.35 -24.11 27.37
C LEU A 170 18.39 -24.45 28.38
N ALA A 171 18.37 -25.68 28.87
CA ALA A 171 19.35 -26.12 29.83
C ALA A 171 20.79 -26.14 29.26
N SER A 172 20.93 -26.37 27.96
CA SER A 172 22.22 -26.45 27.27
C SER A 172 22.82 -25.08 26.89
N ARG A 173 22.00 -24.03 26.80
CA ARG A 173 22.46 -22.71 26.37
C ARG A 173 22.47 -21.70 27.50
N ARG A 174 23.66 -21.43 28.03
CA ARG A 174 23.91 -20.44 29.10
C ARG A 174 24.03 -18.98 28.61
N THR A 175 23.90 -18.72 27.33
CA THR A 175 24.08 -17.38 26.71
C THR A 175 22.79 -16.87 26.12
N THR A 176 22.50 -15.61 26.38
CA THR A 176 21.38 -14.84 25.84
C THR A 176 21.56 -14.66 24.32
N TYR A 177 20.98 -15.53 23.54
CA TYR A 177 20.87 -15.33 22.11
C TYR A 177 19.55 -14.67 21.76
N GLU A 178 19.55 -13.67 20.90
CA GLU A 178 18.33 -13.07 20.39
C GLU A 178 17.55 -14.00 19.45
N TYR A 179 18.24 -14.97 18.83
CA TYR A 179 17.67 -15.90 17.87
C TYR A 179 18.32 -17.28 17.96
N ILE A 180 17.50 -18.32 17.77
CA ILE A 180 17.94 -19.68 17.51
C ILE A 180 17.87 -19.93 16.00
N PRO A 181 18.99 -20.15 15.29
CA PRO A 181 18.94 -20.47 13.86
C PRO A 181 18.38 -21.88 13.68
N LEU A 182 17.38 -22.00 12.84
CA LEU A 182 16.79 -23.27 12.40
C LEU A 182 17.31 -23.64 11.01
N SER A 183 17.12 -24.90 10.62
CA SER A 183 17.39 -25.37 9.25
C SER A 183 16.72 -24.53 8.22
N ASP A 184 16.52 -24.39 7.15
CA ASP A 184 15.71 -23.63 6.18
C ASP A 184 15.78 -22.09 6.29
N GLY A 185 16.75 -21.56 7.03
CA GLY A 185 16.96 -20.12 7.18
C GLY A 185 15.94 -19.41 8.07
N LEU A 186 15.05 -20.15 8.71
CA LEU A 186 14.19 -19.64 9.76
C LEU A 186 14.99 -19.33 11.03
N ARG A 187 14.57 -18.34 11.76
CA ARG A 187 15.20 -17.96 13.04
C ARG A 187 14.11 -17.92 14.09
N LEU A 188 14.21 -18.76 15.08
CA LEU A 188 13.32 -18.70 16.23
C LEU A 188 13.78 -17.57 17.16
N GLN A 189 12.93 -16.59 17.34
CA GLN A 189 13.23 -15.45 18.21
C GLN A 189 13.15 -15.87 19.67
N VAL A 190 14.09 -15.38 20.47
CA VAL A 190 14.13 -15.61 21.91
C VAL A 190 13.75 -14.32 22.61
N LEU A 191 12.65 -14.35 23.37
CA LEU A 191 12.10 -13.20 24.08
C LEU A 191 12.33 -13.36 25.58
N PRO A 192 12.68 -12.28 26.31
CA PRO A 192 12.88 -12.34 27.75
C PRO A 192 11.60 -12.70 28.52
N SER A 193 10.46 -12.16 28.10
CA SER A 193 9.17 -12.35 28.75
C SER A 193 8.01 -12.43 27.76
N MET A 194 6.87 -12.94 28.22
CA MET A 194 5.64 -13.00 27.43
C MET A 194 5.18 -11.60 26.98
N ARG A 195 5.48 -10.54 27.73
CA ARG A 195 5.15 -9.15 27.38
C ARG A 195 5.81 -8.66 26.10
N ASP A 196 6.92 -9.28 25.72
CA ASP A 196 7.65 -8.91 24.51
C ASP A 196 7.10 -9.59 23.25
N LEU A 197 6.16 -10.53 23.39
CA LEU A 197 5.55 -11.29 22.29
C LEU A 197 4.95 -10.38 21.18
N PRO A 198 4.25 -9.28 21.48
CA PRO A 198 3.73 -8.39 20.44
C PRO A 198 4.80 -7.73 19.57
N ARG A 199 6.04 -7.67 20.05
CA ARG A 199 7.19 -7.11 19.32
C ARG A 199 7.91 -8.11 18.44
N CYS A 200 7.52 -9.39 18.50
CA CYS A 200 8.18 -10.44 17.74
C CYS A 200 7.89 -10.36 16.24
N GLN A 201 8.70 -11.05 15.47
CA GLN A 201 8.55 -11.14 14.02
C GLN A 201 7.53 -12.21 13.64
N LYS A 202 6.33 -11.80 13.25
CA LYS A 202 5.21 -12.70 12.94
C LYS A 202 5.55 -13.79 11.92
N HIS A 203 6.38 -13.49 10.95
CA HIS A 203 6.75 -14.41 9.87
C HIS A 203 7.65 -15.58 10.31
N HIS A 204 8.12 -15.58 11.55
CA HIS A 204 8.83 -16.73 12.11
C HIS A 204 7.88 -17.78 12.71
N PHE A 205 6.59 -17.46 12.84
CA PHE A 205 5.52 -18.30 13.32
C PHE A 205 5.75 -18.94 14.70
N GLY A 206 6.80 -18.53 15.39
CA GLY A 206 7.10 -18.98 16.74
C GLY A 206 8.11 -18.06 17.42
N ALA A 207 8.01 -17.98 18.74
CA ALA A 207 8.97 -17.31 19.61
C ALA A 207 9.15 -18.09 20.89
N PHE A 208 10.38 -18.08 21.38
CA PHE A 208 10.71 -18.72 22.62
C PHE A 208 10.66 -17.71 23.76
N ILE A 209 9.96 -18.03 24.85
CA ILE A 209 9.77 -17.17 26.01
C ILE A 209 10.65 -17.69 27.16
N GLN A 210 11.65 -16.91 27.57
CA GLN A 210 12.67 -17.36 28.54
C GLN A 210 12.15 -17.49 29.97
N ASP A 211 11.32 -16.55 30.43
CA ASP A 211 10.80 -16.54 31.80
C ASP A 211 9.88 -17.73 32.12
N LEU A 212 9.07 -18.11 31.14
CA LEU A 212 8.13 -19.23 31.23
C LEU A 212 8.70 -20.55 30.70
N GLN A 213 9.84 -20.51 30.02
CA GLN A 213 10.46 -21.67 29.37
C GLN A 213 9.55 -22.42 28.39
N ILE A 214 8.73 -21.69 27.66
CA ILE A 214 7.79 -22.21 26.68
C ILE A 214 8.05 -21.63 25.29
N LEU A 215 7.73 -22.42 24.29
CA LEU A 215 7.63 -21.96 22.92
C LEU A 215 6.20 -21.51 22.66
N VAL A 216 6.02 -20.34 22.08
CA VAL A 216 4.73 -19.88 21.56
C VAL A 216 4.77 -20.01 20.05
N VAL A 217 3.80 -20.73 19.51
CA VAL A 217 3.65 -20.96 18.06
C VAL A 217 2.34 -20.35 17.62
N TRP A 218 2.34 -19.68 16.49
CA TRP A 218 1.12 -19.11 15.91
C TRP A 218 1.05 -19.37 14.42
N ASP A 219 -0.17 -19.35 13.91
CA ASP A 219 -0.45 -19.46 12.48
C ASP A 219 -1.75 -18.73 12.17
N ASP A 220 -1.90 -18.31 10.91
CA ASP A 220 -3.13 -17.69 10.43
C ASP A 220 -4.20 -18.74 10.11
N GLU A 221 -3.82 -20.01 10.00
CA GLU A 221 -4.74 -21.13 9.94
C GLU A 221 -4.73 -21.98 11.22
N PRO A 222 -5.85 -22.04 11.98
CA PRO A 222 -5.91 -22.78 13.25
C PRO A 222 -5.50 -24.25 13.13
N ARG A 223 -5.79 -24.89 12.00
CA ARG A 223 -5.46 -26.32 11.77
C ARG A 223 -3.97 -26.56 11.55
N GLN A 224 -3.25 -25.54 11.05
CA GLN A 224 -1.81 -25.64 10.77
C GLN A 224 -0.93 -25.38 11.99
N VAL A 225 -1.46 -24.80 13.05
CA VAL A 225 -0.70 -24.49 14.27
C VAL A 225 -0.03 -25.73 14.85
N LEU A 226 -0.70 -26.87 14.83
CA LEU A 226 -0.14 -28.15 15.29
C LEU A 226 0.99 -28.65 14.40
N ALA A 227 0.77 -28.66 13.08
CA ALA A 227 1.79 -29.05 12.11
C ALA A 227 3.01 -28.14 12.17
N ARG A 228 2.79 -26.85 12.44
CA ARG A 228 3.86 -25.88 12.65
C ARG A 228 4.63 -26.16 13.93
N ALA A 229 3.94 -26.49 15.02
CA ALA A 229 4.59 -26.88 16.26
C ALA A 229 5.46 -28.13 16.07
N ASP A 230 4.92 -29.17 15.41
CA ASP A 230 5.64 -30.39 15.08
C ASP A 230 6.85 -30.15 14.20
N ALA A 231 6.73 -29.23 13.22
CA ALA A 231 7.84 -28.87 12.33
C ALA A 231 8.96 -28.12 13.08
N LEU A 232 8.61 -27.18 13.94
CA LEU A 232 9.58 -26.46 14.77
C LEU A 232 10.25 -27.40 15.76
N GLU A 233 9.50 -28.31 16.38
CA GLU A 233 10.05 -29.31 17.29
C GLU A 233 11.05 -30.23 16.58
N ARG A 234 10.69 -30.77 15.41
CA ARG A 234 11.61 -31.61 14.60
C ARG A 234 12.88 -30.85 14.22
N GLN A 235 12.78 -29.58 13.84
CA GLN A 235 13.97 -28.76 13.53
C GLN A 235 14.82 -28.53 14.77
N LEU A 236 14.22 -28.32 15.94
CA LEU A 236 14.92 -28.22 17.20
C LEU A 236 15.57 -29.54 17.60
N MET A 237 14.91 -30.69 17.32
CA MET A 237 15.48 -32.03 17.51
C MET A 237 16.69 -32.26 16.61
N LYS A 238 16.60 -31.97 15.32
CA LYS A 238 17.76 -32.05 14.40
C LYS A 238 18.95 -31.23 14.87
N MET A 239 18.72 -30.08 15.48
CA MET A 239 19.78 -29.23 16.02
C MET A 239 20.48 -29.88 17.23
N ILE A 240 19.77 -30.68 18.02
CA ILE A 240 20.32 -31.33 19.21
C ILE A 240 21.05 -32.62 18.86
N TRP A 241 20.45 -33.46 18.02
CA TRP A 241 20.96 -34.80 17.72
C TRP A 241 21.65 -34.94 16.37
N GLY A 242 21.70 -33.91 15.52
CA GLY A 242 22.22 -33.95 14.17
C GLY A 242 21.31 -34.70 13.20
N ASN A 243 21.76 -34.88 11.96
CA ASN A 243 20.97 -35.48 10.88
C ASN A 243 20.70 -37.01 11.01
N GLY A 244 21.00 -37.61 12.14
CA GLY A 244 20.86 -39.06 12.33
C GLY A 244 19.46 -39.55 12.70
N VAL A 245 18.47 -38.69 12.76
CA VAL A 245 17.10 -39.06 13.18
C VAL A 245 16.14 -39.30 11.99
N ASP A 246 16.53 -38.89 10.78
CA ASP A 246 15.65 -38.97 9.60
C ASP A 246 15.91 -40.19 8.70
N GLU A 247 17.01 -40.94 8.91
CA GLU A 247 17.33 -42.10 8.05
C GLU A 247 16.50 -43.35 8.40
N ASP A 248 15.91 -43.42 9.58
CA ASP A 248 15.13 -44.58 10.02
C ASP A 248 13.62 -44.46 9.74
N GLU A 249 13.09 -43.26 9.46
CA GLU A 249 11.65 -43.08 9.17
C GLU A 249 11.33 -43.10 7.66
N GLU A 250 12.27 -42.84 6.75
CA GLU A 250 11.99 -42.88 5.31
C GLU A 250 12.05 -44.27 4.69
N GLU A 251 12.64 -45.32 5.39
CA GLU A 251 12.68 -46.70 4.90
C GLU A 251 11.49 -47.55 5.36
N GLU A 252 10.68 -47.14 6.35
CA GLU A 252 9.53 -47.90 6.81
C GLU A 252 8.21 -47.58 6.08
N ASP A 253 8.08 -46.46 5.37
CA ASP A 253 6.86 -46.13 4.64
C ASP A 253 6.67 -46.83 3.29
N GLU A 254 7.66 -47.59 2.78
CA GLU A 254 7.52 -48.38 1.54
C GLU A 254 7.10 -49.83 1.76
N LYS A 255 7.00 -50.32 3.01
CA LYS A 255 6.62 -51.74 3.30
C LYS A 255 5.75 -51.89 4.53
N GLY A 256 4.59 -51.30 4.57
CA GLY A 256 3.66 -51.46 5.67
C GLY A 256 2.22 -51.75 5.20
N GLU A 257 1.80 -53.01 5.37
CA GLU A 257 0.45 -53.49 5.13
C GLU A 257 -0.65 -52.70 5.84
N LYS A 258 -1.79 -52.59 5.16
CA LYS A 258 -3.05 -52.04 5.61
C LYS A 258 -3.42 -52.53 7.03
N SER A 259 -3.39 -51.65 7.99
CA SER A 259 -4.13 -51.77 9.25
C SER A 259 -5.40 -50.92 9.15
N GLN A 260 -6.55 -51.60 9.21
CA GLN A 260 -7.87 -51.00 9.30
C GLN A 260 -8.00 -50.24 10.61
N VAL A 261 -8.08 -48.90 10.55
CA VAL A 261 -8.57 -48.08 11.63
C VAL A 261 -9.99 -47.66 11.30
N VAL A 262 -10.86 -47.89 12.25
CA VAL A 262 -12.29 -47.65 12.22
C VAL A 262 -12.62 -46.19 11.96
N ASP A 263 -13.45 -46.04 10.97
CA ASP A 263 -13.96 -44.81 10.38
C ASP A 263 -14.65 -43.88 11.39
N ALA A 264 -14.12 -42.71 11.61
CA ALA A 264 -14.82 -41.53 12.04
C ALA A 264 -14.64 -40.43 10.96
N GLY A 265 -15.35 -40.61 9.91
CA GLY A 265 -15.94 -39.66 8.95
C GLY A 265 -15.15 -38.44 8.48
N VAL A 266 -13.81 -38.43 8.49
CA VAL A 266 -12.98 -37.38 7.82
C VAL A 266 -11.93 -38.10 6.98
N SER A 267 -12.08 -38.06 5.67
CA SER A 267 -11.17 -38.74 4.76
C SER A 267 -9.79 -38.09 4.79
N PRO A 268 -8.69 -38.85 4.67
CA PRO A 268 -7.32 -38.29 4.56
C PRO A 268 -7.14 -37.34 3.38
N VAL A 269 -8.00 -37.47 2.37
CA VAL A 269 -8.06 -36.59 1.19
C VAL A 269 -8.49 -35.17 1.55
N ASP A 270 -9.27 -34.99 2.63
CA ASP A 270 -9.68 -33.65 3.10
C ASP A 270 -8.58 -32.94 3.91
N LEU A 271 -7.64 -33.71 4.49
CA LEU A 271 -6.47 -33.15 5.15
C LEU A 271 -5.40 -32.67 4.15
N GLU A 272 -5.17 -33.43 3.08
CA GLU A 272 -4.24 -33.05 2.00
C GLU A 272 -4.75 -31.86 1.20
N ALA A 273 -6.07 -31.71 1.05
CA ALA A 273 -6.67 -30.58 0.35
C ALA A 273 -6.67 -29.27 1.18
N ALA A 274 -6.59 -29.39 2.51
CA ALA A 274 -6.45 -28.23 3.42
C ALA A 274 -4.98 -27.77 3.55
N LEU A 275 -4.03 -28.58 3.09
CA LEU A 275 -2.57 -28.33 3.21
C LEU A 275 -1.94 -27.64 2.01
N GLU A 276 -2.69 -27.32 0.95
CA GLU A 276 -2.14 -26.59 -0.21
C GLU A 276 -2.05 -25.07 0.00
N THR A 277 -1.71 -24.58 1.18
CA THR A 277 -1.17 -23.23 1.29
C THR A 277 0.25 -23.26 0.75
N GLU A 278 0.42 -22.74 -0.44
CA GLU A 278 1.72 -22.71 -1.13
C GLU A 278 2.69 -21.87 -0.33
N ASN A 279 3.58 -22.51 0.42
CA ASN A 279 4.62 -21.82 1.19
C ASN A 279 5.69 -21.28 0.22
N ARG A 280 5.46 -20.04 -0.27
CA ARG A 280 6.31 -19.44 -1.30
C ARG A 280 7.60 -18.90 -0.70
N ARG A 281 8.72 -19.30 -1.28
CA ARG A 281 10.06 -18.90 -0.82
C ARG A 281 10.34 -17.42 -1.12
N MET A 282 11.08 -16.79 -0.21
CA MET A 282 11.60 -15.45 -0.43
C MET A 282 12.82 -15.48 -1.34
N LYS A 283 12.90 -14.59 -2.34
CA LYS A 283 14.09 -14.42 -3.17
C LYS A 283 15.10 -13.52 -2.45
N LEU A 284 16.38 -13.88 -2.55
CA LEU A 284 17.47 -13.17 -1.84
C LEU A 284 18.28 -12.23 -2.74
N THR A 285 17.90 -12.09 -4.02
CA THR A 285 18.61 -11.21 -4.96
C THR A 285 18.50 -9.75 -4.54
N SER A 286 17.31 -9.29 -4.12
CA SER A 286 17.13 -7.92 -3.64
C SER A 286 17.93 -7.61 -2.38
N PRO A 287 17.98 -8.45 -1.32
CA PRO A 287 18.89 -8.26 -0.21
C PRO A 287 20.36 -8.12 -0.64
N LEU A 288 20.80 -8.89 -1.65
CA LEU A 288 22.16 -8.78 -2.20
C LEU A 288 22.38 -7.42 -2.90
N THR A 289 21.43 -6.98 -3.75
CA THR A 289 21.55 -5.68 -4.44
C THR A 289 21.58 -4.52 -3.43
N VAL A 290 20.77 -4.57 -2.39
CA VAL A 290 20.79 -3.56 -1.31
C VAL A 290 22.11 -3.61 -0.54
N GLY A 291 22.63 -4.78 -0.24
CA GLY A 291 23.93 -4.94 0.41
C GLY A 291 25.08 -4.35 -0.42
N LEU A 292 25.11 -4.61 -1.73
CA LEU A 292 26.07 -3.99 -2.65
C LEU A 292 25.92 -2.48 -2.74
N THR A 293 24.68 -1.99 -2.75
CA THR A 293 24.39 -0.54 -2.74
C THR A 293 24.94 0.13 -1.48
N LEU A 294 24.73 -0.48 -0.32
CA LEU A 294 25.30 0.00 0.95
C LEU A 294 26.82 -0.01 0.91
N ALA A 295 27.43 -1.09 0.43
CA ALA A 295 28.88 -1.18 0.32
C ALA A 295 29.45 -0.08 -0.56
N LEU A 296 28.84 0.21 -1.73
CA LEU A 296 29.23 1.31 -2.60
C LEU A 296 29.06 2.68 -1.94
N SER A 297 27.91 2.91 -1.28
CA SER A 297 27.62 4.15 -0.59
C SER A 297 28.62 4.42 0.53
N ILE A 298 28.90 3.43 1.38
CA ILE A 298 29.87 3.54 2.47
C ILE A 298 31.29 3.74 1.91
N SER A 299 31.66 3.03 0.85
CA SER A 299 32.98 3.19 0.20
C SER A 299 33.14 4.60 -0.36
N CYS A 300 32.11 5.15 -1.01
CA CYS A 300 32.15 6.50 -1.55
C CYS A 300 32.34 7.56 -0.43
N ILE A 301 31.54 7.45 0.63
CA ILE A 301 31.67 8.31 1.81
C ILE A 301 33.04 8.15 2.46
N GLY A 302 33.53 6.90 2.60
CA GLY A 302 34.83 6.60 3.15
C GLY A 302 35.97 7.25 2.37
N LEU A 303 35.91 7.26 1.02
CA LEU A 303 36.87 7.95 0.16
C LEU A 303 36.80 9.47 0.37
N GLY A 304 35.62 10.06 0.49
CA GLY A 304 35.45 11.47 0.82
C GLY A 304 36.06 11.82 2.18
N LEU A 305 35.75 11.00 3.20
CA LEU A 305 36.32 11.20 4.54
C LEU A 305 37.86 11.04 4.57
N LYS A 306 38.38 10.10 3.77
CA LYS A 306 39.85 9.97 3.58
C LYS A 306 40.44 11.25 3.00
N ASN A 307 39.86 11.81 1.95
CA ASN A 307 40.33 13.05 1.35
C ASN A 307 40.29 14.21 2.37
N LEU A 308 39.15 14.32 3.11
CA LEU A 308 39.03 15.32 4.16
C LEU A 308 40.11 15.19 5.24
N ALA A 309 40.41 13.96 5.66
CA ALA A 309 41.49 13.71 6.62
C ALA A 309 42.88 14.10 6.10
N PHE A 310 43.16 13.85 4.83
CA PHE A 310 44.41 14.30 4.19
C PHE A 310 44.51 15.80 4.15
N GLU A 311 43.44 16.50 3.80
CA GLU A 311 43.42 17.97 3.73
C GLU A 311 43.63 18.59 5.13
N ILE A 312 42.97 18.03 6.17
CA ILE A 312 43.19 18.45 7.57
C ILE A 312 44.66 18.21 7.99
N ALA A 313 45.21 17.07 7.61
CA ALA A 313 46.61 16.75 7.95
C ALA A 313 47.60 17.67 7.24
N THR A 314 47.25 18.18 6.05
CA THR A 314 48.12 19.06 5.25
C THR A 314 48.15 20.47 5.78
N ASP A 315 46.99 21.05 6.15
CA ASP A 315 46.88 22.46 6.53
C ASP A 315 46.53 22.69 8.03
N GLY A 316 46.27 21.64 8.77
CA GLY A 316 45.94 21.69 10.19
C GLY A 316 44.58 22.32 10.52
N SER A 317 43.73 22.60 9.52
CA SER A 317 42.46 23.26 9.71
C SER A 317 41.32 22.25 9.98
N TYR A 318 40.77 22.31 11.19
CA TYR A 318 39.61 21.46 11.62
C TYR A 318 38.27 22.03 11.19
N VAL A 319 38.18 23.20 10.58
CA VAL A 319 36.89 23.80 10.13
C VAL A 319 36.14 22.90 9.15
N ARG A 320 36.90 22.15 8.34
CA ARG A 320 36.33 21.20 7.38
C ARG A 320 35.53 20.06 8.02
N LEU A 321 35.72 19.78 9.31
CA LEU A 321 34.87 18.80 10.05
C LEU A 321 33.40 19.19 10.03
N ALA A 322 33.06 20.48 9.82
CA ALA A 322 31.67 20.89 9.65
C ALA A 322 30.99 20.18 8.47
N LEU A 323 31.72 19.72 7.45
CA LEU A 323 31.17 18.96 6.33
C LEU A 323 30.60 17.60 6.73
N LEU A 324 31.00 17.06 7.89
CA LEU A 324 30.43 15.81 8.43
C LEU A 324 28.92 15.89 8.69
N VAL A 325 28.38 17.10 8.90
CA VAL A 325 26.92 17.33 9.04
C VAL A 325 26.17 16.94 7.76
N CYS A 326 26.82 16.99 6.60
CA CYS A 326 26.23 16.62 5.32
C CYS A 326 26.18 15.11 5.08
N VAL A 327 26.98 14.32 5.83
CA VAL A 327 27.13 12.86 5.60
C VAL A 327 25.80 12.10 5.68
N PRO A 328 24.89 12.32 6.65
CA PRO A 328 23.61 11.61 6.69
C PRO A 328 22.73 11.90 5.46
N ILE A 329 22.70 13.16 5.00
CA ILE A 329 21.95 13.55 3.81
C ILE A 329 22.60 12.97 2.55
N GLN A 330 23.91 13.00 2.47
CA GLN A 330 24.70 12.42 1.38
C GLN A 330 24.48 10.90 1.31
N LEU A 331 24.47 10.21 2.45
CA LEU A 331 24.17 8.77 2.52
C LEU A 331 22.78 8.49 1.96
N TRP A 332 21.77 9.23 2.38
CA TRP A 332 20.39 9.01 1.95
C TRP A 332 20.19 9.28 0.45
N VAL A 333 20.61 10.45 -0.02
CA VAL A 333 20.48 10.81 -1.45
C VAL A 333 21.41 9.95 -2.32
N GLY A 334 22.63 9.68 -1.86
CA GLY A 334 23.60 8.84 -2.58
C GLY A 334 23.16 7.39 -2.69
N PHE A 335 22.40 6.89 -1.71
CA PHE A 335 21.89 5.52 -1.73
C PHE A 335 21.05 5.25 -2.99
N PHE A 336 20.15 6.15 -3.34
CA PHE A 336 19.35 6.06 -4.57
C PHE A 336 20.22 5.99 -5.85
N PHE A 337 21.27 6.81 -5.92
CA PHE A 337 22.20 6.80 -7.07
C PHE A 337 22.92 5.47 -7.20
N PHE A 338 23.49 4.95 -6.10
CA PHE A 338 24.18 3.67 -6.10
C PHE A 338 23.24 2.49 -6.30
N GLN A 339 22.02 2.56 -5.76
CA GLN A 339 21.00 1.56 -6.01
C GLN A 339 20.67 1.46 -7.51
N SER A 340 20.55 2.60 -8.19
CA SER A 340 20.32 2.61 -9.63
C SER A 340 21.47 1.94 -10.41
N ILE A 341 22.74 2.18 -10.04
CA ILE A 341 23.88 1.51 -10.67
C ILE A 341 23.81 0.00 -10.45
N VAL A 342 23.56 -0.44 -9.23
CA VAL A 342 23.52 -1.87 -8.90
C VAL A 342 22.35 -2.54 -9.59
N VAL A 343 21.13 -1.98 -9.52
CA VAL A 343 19.95 -2.53 -10.16
C VAL A 343 20.13 -2.60 -11.67
N ASN A 344 20.60 -1.54 -12.32
CA ASN A 344 20.90 -1.54 -13.76
C ASN A 344 21.93 -2.63 -14.13
N THR A 345 22.93 -2.87 -13.27
CA THR A 345 23.89 -3.97 -13.49
C THR A 345 23.22 -5.34 -13.41
N PHE A 346 22.31 -5.50 -12.45
CA PHE A 346 21.54 -6.75 -12.31
C PHE A 346 20.53 -6.94 -13.45
N GLU A 347 19.94 -5.90 -14.00
CA GLU A 347 19.10 -5.96 -15.19
C GLU A 347 19.89 -6.50 -16.40
N ILE A 348 21.17 -6.16 -16.52
CA ILE A 348 22.04 -6.64 -17.60
C ILE A 348 22.48 -8.09 -17.34
N PHE A 349 22.96 -8.42 -16.15
CA PHE A 349 23.65 -9.66 -15.85
C PHE A 349 22.95 -10.58 -14.85
N GLY A 350 21.99 -10.06 -14.08
CA GLY A 350 21.34 -10.78 -13.01
C GLY A 350 20.32 -11.84 -13.48
N PRO A 351 19.72 -12.60 -12.59
CA PRO A 351 18.79 -13.66 -12.93
C PRO A 351 17.46 -13.09 -13.46
N ILE A 352 17.00 -13.60 -14.61
CA ILE A 352 15.68 -13.29 -15.19
C ILE A 352 14.64 -14.39 -14.92
N SER A 353 15.07 -15.58 -14.53
CA SER A 353 14.17 -16.72 -14.26
C SER A 353 13.16 -16.43 -13.14
N ALA A 354 13.49 -15.50 -12.25
CA ALA A 354 12.60 -15.07 -11.18
C ALA A 354 11.28 -14.46 -11.71
N VAL A 355 11.32 -13.80 -12.87
CA VAL A 355 10.14 -13.16 -13.49
C VAL A 355 9.08 -14.19 -13.94
N ALA A 356 9.52 -15.41 -14.28
CA ALA A 356 8.65 -16.52 -14.67
C ALA A 356 8.33 -17.49 -13.52
N THR A 357 8.55 -17.10 -12.27
CA THR A 357 8.30 -17.96 -11.09
C THR A 357 7.54 -17.23 -10.01
N ASN A 358 6.85 -17.98 -9.15
CA ASN A 358 6.16 -17.43 -8.00
C ASN A 358 7.09 -17.36 -6.80
N SER A 359 6.95 -16.29 -6.01
CA SER A 359 7.68 -16.09 -4.75
C SER A 359 6.76 -15.43 -3.73
N ARG A 360 7.22 -15.21 -2.50
CA ARG A 360 6.40 -14.63 -1.43
C ARG A 360 5.76 -13.29 -1.83
N ASN A 361 6.53 -12.43 -2.48
CA ASN A 361 6.07 -11.08 -2.85
C ASN A 361 5.70 -10.94 -4.34
N TYR A 362 5.78 -12.02 -5.12
CA TYR A 362 5.64 -11.93 -6.57
C TYR A 362 4.99 -13.17 -7.17
N SER A 363 4.12 -12.97 -8.15
CA SER A 363 3.46 -14.00 -8.93
C SER A 363 3.66 -13.77 -10.43
N GLY A 364 4.61 -14.52 -11.01
CA GLY A 364 4.88 -14.52 -12.45
C GLY A 364 4.00 -15.48 -13.23
N ASN A 365 3.47 -16.50 -12.57
CA ASN A 365 2.53 -17.47 -13.15
C ASN A 365 1.20 -17.39 -12.39
N ALA A 366 0.10 -17.57 -13.13
CA ALA A 366 -1.22 -17.65 -12.54
C ALA A 366 -1.29 -18.78 -11.49
N PRO A 367 -2.02 -18.56 -10.40
CA PRO A 367 -2.18 -19.57 -9.37
C PRO A 367 -2.97 -20.76 -9.88
N LYS A 368 -2.83 -21.90 -9.21
CA LYS A 368 -3.74 -23.03 -9.43
C LYS A 368 -5.14 -22.62 -9.00
N ARG A 369 -6.09 -22.66 -9.92
CA ARG A 369 -7.48 -22.29 -9.63
C ARG A 369 -8.10 -23.19 -8.57
N LEU A 370 -8.91 -22.61 -7.68
CA LEU A 370 -9.60 -23.36 -6.63
C LEU A 370 -10.53 -24.43 -7.22
N ASN A 371 -10.56 -25.61 -6.56
CA ASN A 371 -11.48 -26.66 -6.93
C ASN A 371 -12.90 -26.33 -6.42
N ARG A 372 -13.83 -26.14 -7.34
CA ARG A 372 -15.23 -25.75 -7.07
C ARG A 372 -16.02 -26.77 -6.27
N GLU A 373 -15.69 -28.03 -6.39
CA GLU A 373 -16.38 -29.10 -5.63
C GLU A 373 -16.09 -29.02 -4.14
N ARG A 374 -14.94 -28.42 -3.78
CA ARG A 374 -14.45 -28.35 -2.39
C ARG A 374 -14.53 -26.96 -1.78
N HIS A 375 -14.42 -25.91 -2.61
CA HIS A 375 -14.36 -24.53 -2.16
C HIS A 375 -15.45 -23.69 -2.83
N SER A 376 -16.28 -23.02 -2.01
CA SER A 376 -17.17 -21.99 -2.52
C SER A 376 -16.35 -20.73 -2.79
N LEU A 377 -16.49 -20.17 -3.99
CA LEU A 377 -15.81 -18.92 -4.32
C LEU A 377 -16.39 -17.76 -3.48
N PRO A 378 -15.55 -16.93 -2.86
CA PRO A 378 -15.98 -15.77 -2.06
C PRO A 378 -16.60 -14.68 -2.91
N HIS A 379 -17.29 -13.75 -2.26
CA HIS A 379 -17.86 -12.59 -2.94
C HIS A 379 -16.81 -11.49 -3.16
N VAL A 380 -16.80 -10.93 -4.36
CA VAL A 380 -15.90 -9.82 -4.71
C VAL A 380 -16.70 -8.56 -4.97
N THR A 381 -16.40 -7.48 -4.27
CA THR A 381 -16.93 -6.15 -4.58
C THR A 381 -15.93 -5.40 -5.43
N ILE A 382 -16.36 -4.91 -6.58
CA ILE A 382 -15.54 -4.09 -7.47
C ILE A 382 -15.80 -2.64 -7.14
N GLN A 383 -14.87 -2.00 -6.44
CA GLN A 383 -14.98 -0.61 -6.03
C GLN A 383 -14.41 0.31 -7.09
N MET A 384 -15.25 1.19 -7.63
CA MET A 384 -14.89 2.13 -8.68
C MET A 384 -15.23 3.57 -8.26
N PRO A 385 -14.24 4.37 -7.83
CA PRO A 385 -14.46 5.79 -7.56
C PRO A 385 -14.61 6.57 -8.88
N VAL A 386 -15.67 7.38 -8.94
CA VAL A 386 -16.03 8.23 -10.09
C VAL A 386 -16.19 9.67 -9.62
N TYR A 387 -15.82 10.63 -10.47
CA TYR A 387 -16.04 12.05 -10.20
C TYR A 387 -16.84 12.73 -11.33
N LYS A 388 -16.17 13.37 -12.26
CA LYS A 388 -16.82 14.11 -13.36
C LYS A 388 -16.48 13.53 -14.75
N GLU A 389 -16.05 12.28 -14.80
CA GLU A 389 -15.73 11.59 -16.04
C GLU A 389 -16.97 11.41 -16.92
N GLY A 390 -16.81 11.43 -18.22
CA GLY A 390 -17.90 11.24 -19.20
C GLY A 390 -18.49 9.84 -19.13
N LEU A 391 -19.83 9.72 -19.09
CA LEU A 391 -20.51 8.43 -19.02
C LEU A 391 -20.15 7.54 -20.22
N LYS A 392 -20.32 8.06 -21.43
CA LYS A 392 -20.15 7.28 -22.68
C LYS A 392 -18.68 6.96 -22.99
N ALA A 393 -17.79 7.93 -22.74
CA ALA A 393 -16.39 7.80 -23.16
C ALA A 393 -15.54 7.02 -22.15
N VAL A 394 -15.87 7.11 -20.86
CA VAL A 394 -15.02 6.59 -19.78
C VAL A 394 -15.73 5.48 -19.00
N ILE A 395 -16.90 5.78 -18.41
CA ILE A 395 -17.57 4.87 -17.46
C ILE A 395 -18.13 3.62 -18.17
N MET A 396 -18.89 3.80 -19.27
CA MET A 396 -19.54 2.68 -19.94
C MET A 396 -18.55 1.60 -20.44
N PRO A 397 -17.44 1.93 -21.10
CA PRO A 397 -16.49 0.91 -21.54
C PRO A 397 -15.79 0.18 -20.38
N THR A 398 -15.58 0.84 -19.24
CA THR A 398 -15.05 0.21 -18.01
C THR A 398 -16.06 -0.81 -17.47
N ILE A 399 -17.33 -0.41 -17.33
CA ILE A 399 -18.40 -1.29 -16.86
C ILE A 399 -18.59 -2.50 -17.79
N GLN A 400 -18.47 -2.32 -19.11
CA GLN A 400 -18.56 -3.43 -20.07
C GLN A 400 -17.44 -4.46 -19.83
N SER A 401 -16.21 -4.01 -19.62
CA SER A 401 -15.08 -4.87 -19.27
C SER A 401 -15.31 -5.62 -17.96
N LEU A 402 -15.86 -4.93 -16.94
CA LEU A 402 -16.18 -5.54 -15.65
C LEU A 402 -17.28 -6.60 -15.77
N LYS A 403 -18.29 -6.37 -16.58
CA LYS A 403 -19.36 -7.35 -16.80
C LYS A 403 -18.86 -8.65 -17.41
N GLN A 404 -17.90 -8.59 -18.33
CA GLN A 404 -17.27 -9.79 -18.88
C GLN A 404 -16.52 -10.56 -17.80
N CYS A 405 -15.77 -9.86 -16.96
CA CYS A 405 -15.05 -10.45 -15.86
C CYS A 405 -15.99 -11.07 -14.80
N ILE A 406 -17.08 -10.37 -14.45
CA ILE A 406 -18.10 -10.87 -13.53
C ILE A 406 -18.77 -12.13 -14.10
N SER A 407 -19.18 -12.08 -15.36
CA SER A 407 -19.82 -13.23 -16.04
C SER A 407 -18.93 -14.46 -16.00
N THR A 408 -17.62 -14.30 -16.25
CA THR A 408 -16.66 -15.40 -16.16
C THR A 408 -16.58 -15.96 -14.75
N TYR A 409 -16.58 -15.10 -13.73
CA TYR A 409 -16.51 -15.49 -12.33
C TYR A 409 -17.79 -16.21 -11.86
N GLU A 410 -18.95 -15.69 -12.25
CA GLU A 410 -20.27 -16.28 -11.93
C GLU A 410 -20.49 -17.64 -12.60
N LEU A 411 -20.05 -17.82 -13.85
CA LEU A 411 -20.06 -19.12 -14.53
C LEU A 411 -19.23 -20.17 -13.79
N GLN A 412 -18.33 -19.73 -12.92
CA GLN A 412 -17.50 -20.57 -12.08
C GLN A 412 -18.12 -20.76 -10.66
N GLY A 413 -19.32 -20.25 -10.40
CA GLY A 413 -20.02 -20.35 -9.12
C GLY A 413 -19.59 -19.30 -8.10
N GLY A 414 -18.83 -18.28 -8.51
CA GLY A 414 -18.56 -17.11 -7.71
C GLY A 414 -19.70 -16.10 -7.74
N SER A 415 -19.51 -14.96 -7.09
CA SER A 415 -20.42 -13.82 -7.18
C SER A 415 -19.65 -12.53 -7.01
N ALA A 416 -20.03 -11.49 -7.77
CA ALA A 416 -19.44 -10.18 -7.66
C ALA A 416 -20.47 -9.08 -7.89
N ASN A 417 -20.24 -7.91 -7.29
CA ASN A 417 -21.01 -6.71 -7.53
C ASN A 417 -20.11 -5.53 -7.89
N ILE A 418 -20.64 -4.59 -8.65
CA ILE A 418 -20.00 -3.32 -8.92
C ILE A 418 -20.52 -2.30 -7.93
N PHE A 419 -19.61 -1.63 -7.22
CA PHE A 419 -19.90 -0.58 -6.26
C PHE A 419 -19.25 0.73 -6.68
N VAL A 420 -20.03 1.60 -7.31
CA VAL A 420 -19.57 2.91 -7.76
C VAL A 420 -19.64 3.93 -6.63
N ASN A 421 -18.52 4.58 -6.36
CA ASN A 421 -18.47 5.71 -5.44
C ASN A 421 -18.47 7.01 -6.27
N ASP A 422 -19.67 7.50 -6.64
CA ASP A 422 -19.83 8.65 -7.55
C ASP A 422 -19.83 9.99 -6.81
N ASP A 423 -18.62 10.53 -6.60
CA ASP A 423 -18.44 11.83 -5.93
C ASP A 423 -18.91 13.02 -6.79
N GLY A 424 -19.08 12.80 -8.07
CA GLY A 424 -19.50 13.80 -9.05
C GLY A 424 -21.00 13.94 -9.22
N LEU A 425 -21.78 12.89 -8.91
CA LEU A 425 -23.19 12.78 -9.28
C LEU A 425 -24.05 13.97 -8.85
N GLN A 426 -23.82 14.50 -7.64
CA GLN A 426 -24.49 15.70 -7.16
C GLN A 426 -23.88 17.03 -7.63
N LEU A 427 -22.79 16.99 -8.41
CA LEU A 427 -22.03 18.17 -8.86
C LEU A 427 -22.13 18.43 -10.37
N ILE A 428 -22.60 17.46 -11.13
CA ILE A 428 -22.83 17.55 -12.59
C ILE A 428 -24.25 18.08 -12.89
N SER A 429 -24.58 18.27 -14.14
CA SER A 429 -25.93 18.68 -14.56
C SER A 429 -26.98 17.63 -14.20
N THR A 430 -28.23 18.06 -14.04
CA THR A 430 -29.33 17.16 -13.68
C THR A 430 -29.56 16.08 -14.75
N GLU A 431 -29.38 16.45 -16.01
CA GLU A 431 -29.55 15.52 -17.14
C GLU A 431 -28.43 14.46 -17.15
N GLU A 432 -27.17 14.87 -16.91
CA GLU A 432 -26.04 13.94 -16.83
C GLU A 432 -26.16 13.04 -15.59
N ALA A 433 -26.61 13.59 -14.46
CA ALA A 433 -26.82 12.82 -13.24
C ALA A 433 -27.92 11.75 -13.45
N GLN A 434 -29.04 12.13 -14.09
CA GLN A 434 -30.10 11.18 -14.40
C GLN A 434 -29.63 10.10 -15.37
N ALA A 435 -28.91 10.47 -16.43
CA ALA A 435 -28.37 9.51 -17.40
C ALA A 435 -27.39 8.50 -16.74
N ARG A 436 -26.62 8.93 -15.72
CA ARG A 436 -25.77 7.99 -14.94
C ARG A 436 -26.61 7.06 -14.06
N ARG A 437 -27.62 7.60 -13.37
CA ARG A 437 -28.51 6.78 -12.53
C ARG A 437 -29.24 5.73 -13.35
N ASP A 438 -29.86 6.13 -14.46
CA ASP A 438 -30.54 5.22 -15.39
C ASP A 438 -29.59 4.12 -15.86
N PHE A 439 -28.34 4.48 -16.20
CA PHE A 439 -27.32 3.52 -16.62
C PHE A 439 -26.91 2.57 -15.47
N TYR A 440 -26.79 3.07 -14.24
CA TYR A 440 -26.45 2.23 -13.09
C TYR A 440 -27.59 1.25 -12.76
N GLU A 441 -28.83 1.70 -12.82
CA GLU A 441 -30.02 0.87 -12.64
C GLU A 441 -30.12 -0.23 -13.71
N GLU A 442 -30.04 0.14 -14.98
CA GLU A 442 -30.06 -0.81 -16.13
C GLU A 442 -28.97 -1.89 -16.04
N ASN A 443 -27.90 -1.61 -15.36
CA ASN A 443 -26.74 -2.50 -15.25
C ASN A 443 -26.56 -3.15 -13.88
N ASN A 444 -27.54 -3.04 -12.97
CA ASN A 444 -27.50 -3.56 -11.61
C ASN A 444 -26.25 -3.12 -10.81
N ILE A 445 -25.89 -1.85 -10.93
CA ILE A 445 -24.73 -1.26 -10.27
C ILE A 445 -25.17 -0.59 -8.98
N GLY A 446 -24.55 -1.01 -7.86
CA GLY A 446 -24.72 -0.30 -6.58
C GLY A 446 -23.87 0.98 -6.58
N TRP A 447 -24.42 2.07 -6.10
CA TRP A 447 -23.69 3.33 -6.07
C TRP A 447 -24.06 4.20 -4.87
N VAL A 448 -23.10 5.03 -4.47
CA VAL A 448 -23.24 6.03 -3.40
C VAL A 448 -22.68 7.36 -3.88
N ALA A 449 -23.46 8.42 -3.69
CA ALA A 449 -23.05 9.80 -3.95
C ALA A 449 -23.19 10.65 -2.69
N ARG A 450 -22.09 11.21 -2.24
CA ARG A 450 -22.08 12.07 -1.05
C ARG A 450 -22.58 13.46 -1.36
N PRO A 451 -23.11 14.20 -0.33
CA PRO A 451 -23.65 15.54 -0.47
C PRO A 451 -22.61 16.55 -1.01
N LYS A 452 -23.12 17.66 -1.56
CA LYS A 452 -22.27 18.81 -1.90
C LYS A 452 -21.57 19.35 -0.67
N HIS A 453 -20.40 19.95 -0.85
CA HIS A 453 -19.70 20.66 0.23
C HIS A 453 -20.52 21.87 0.66
N ASP A 454 -21.07 21.83 1.87
CA ASP A 454 -21.90 22.88 2.43
C ASP A 454 -21.53 23.12 3.90
N PRO A 455 -20.56 24.01 4.15
CA PRO A 455 -20.11 24.31 5.51
C PRO A 455 -21.09 25.21 6.28
N LYS A 456 -22.03 25.90 5.59
CA LYS A 456 -23.00 26.81 6.19
C LYS A 456 -24.34 26.65 5.47
N PRO A 457 -25.07 25.57 5.75
CA PRO A 457 -26.35 25.32 5.10
C PRO A 457 -27.35 26.40 5.48
N GLU A 458 -28.21 26.74 4.52
CA GLU A 458 -29.40 27.52 4.76
C GLU A 458 -30.41 26.65 5.52
N ASP A 459 -31.30 27.26 6.33
CA ASP A 459 -32.42 26.56 7.00
C ASP A 459 -32.13 25.58 8.14
N GLY A 460 -31.03 25.75 8.88
CA GLY A 460 -30.76 24.94 10.08
C GLY A 460 -30.38 23.47 9.83
N LYS A 461 -30.12 23.10 8.58
CA LYS A 461 -29.58 21.78 8.21
C LYS A 461 -28.16 21.57 8.77
N LYS A 462 -27.82 20.35 9.03
CA LYS A 462 -26.44 19.99 9.47
C LYS A 462 -25.41 20.32 8.37
N PRO A 463 -24.30 21.01 8.71
CA PRO A 463 -23.25 21.27 7.73
C PRO A 463 -22.64 19.97 7.20
N PHE A 464 -22.31 19.94 5.92
CA PHE A 464 -21.58 18.83 5.32
C PHE A 464 -20.24 19.28 4.77
N LEU A 465 -19.18 18.75 5.35
CA LEU A 465 -17.81 19.06 4.95
C LEU A 465 -17.25 17.90 4.12
N ARG A 466 -16.96 18.13 2.85
CA ARG A 466 -16.17 17.20 2.05
C ARG A 466 -14.72 17.27 2.52
N ARG A 467 -14.43 16.54 3.60
CA ARG A 467 -13.09 16.47 4.20
C ARG A 467 -12.11 15.71 3.31
N GLY A 468 -10.88 15.59 3.76
CA GLY A 468 -9.80 14.88 3.09
C GLY A 468 -8.98 15.75 2.16
N LYS A 469 -7.67 15.60 2.23
CA LYS A 469 -6.72 16.26 1.31
C LYS A 469 -6.85 15.73 -0.10
N PHE A 470 -7.03 14.42 -0.23
CA PHE A 470 -7.36 13.75 -1.47
C PHE A 470 -8.82 13.24 -1.41
N LYS A 471 -9.64 13.75 -2.30
CA LYS A 471 -11.09 13.53 -2.24
C LYS A 471 -11.52 12.09 -2.55
N LYS A 472 -10.71 11.33 -3.30
CA LYS A 472 -10.93 9.91 -3.60
C LYS A 472 -11.01 9.10 -2.30
N ALA A 473 -10.02 9.23 -1.41
CA ALA A 473 -9.98 8.53 -0.13
C ALA A 473 -11.23 8.80 0.74
N SER A 474 -11.58 10.07 0.92
CA SER A 474 -12.75 10.43 1.72
C SER A 474 -14.08 10.02 1.08
N ASN A 475 -14.14 9.93 -0.25
CA ASN A 475 -15.31 9.42 -0.97
C ASN A 475 -15.48 7.91 -0.74
N MET A 476 -14.40 7.16 -0.84
CA MET A 476 -14.41 5.71 -0.58
C MET A 476 -14.78 5.39 0.88
N ASN A 477 -14.20 6.12 1.85
CA ASN A 477 -14.58 5.98 3.27
C ASN A 477 -16.05 6.28 3.50
N PHE A 478 -16.57 7.34 2.87
CA PHE A 478 -17.98 7.71 2.97
C PHE A 478 -18.89 6.62 2.40
N ALA A 479 -18.53 6.03 1.27
CA ALA A 479 -19.29 4.94 0.67
C ALA A 479 -19.29 3.69 1.58
N PHE A 480 -18.17 3.35 2.19
CA PHE A 480 -18.10 2.29 3.20
C PHE A 480 -18.93 2.58 4.44
N MET A 481 -18.93 3.84 4.91
CA MET A 481 -19.77 4.25 6.04
C MET A 481 -21.25 4.02 5.75
N VAL A 482 -21.73 4.39 4.56
CA VAL A 482 -23.14 4.17 4.18
C VAL A 482 -23.44 2.66 4.10
N SER A 483 -22.55 1.88 3.48
CA SER A 483 -22.68 0.42 3.39
C SER A 483 -22.73 -0.23 4.78
N ASN A 484 -21.81 0.13 5.67
CA ASN A 484 -21.76 -0.41 7.03
C ASN A 484 -23.03 -0.06 7.84
N ARG A 485 -23.56 1.16 7.72
CA ARG A 485 -24.83 1.56 8.38
C ARG A 485 -26.01 0.73 7.89
N VAL A 486 -26.06 0.39 6.60
CA VAL A 486 -27.10 -0.48 6.05
C VAL A 486 -26.96 -1.88 6.64
N GLU A 487 -25.75 -2.43 6.69
CA GLU A 487 -25.45 -3.72 7.27
C GLU A 487 -25.81 -3.77 8.77
N ASP A 488 -25.46 -2.73 9.54
CA ASP A 488 -25.80 -2.65 10.98
C ASP A 488 -27.30 -2.71 11.23
N LYS A 489 -28.11 -2.05 10.37
CA LYS A 489 -29.57 -2.14 10.45
C LYS A 489 -30.08 -3.52 10.01
N LEU A 490 -29.51 -4.06 8.97
CA LEU A 490 -29.92 -5.34 8.41
C LEU A 490 -29.67 -6.50 9.40
N VAL A 491 -28.61 -6.39 10.21
CA VAL A 491 -28.33 -7.33 11.32
C VAL A 491 -29.47 -7.34 12.36
N GLN A 492 -30.16 -6.24 12.55
CA GLN A 492 -31.24 -6.10 13.55
C GLN A 492 -32.59 -6.61 13.05
N VAL A 493 -32.72 -7.03 11.81
CA VAL A 493 -33.97 -7.54 11.24
C VAL A 493 -34.18 -9.00 11.67
N ASP A 494 -35.27 -9.25 12.38
CA ASP A 494 -35.69 -10.59 12.79
C ASP A 494 -36.14 -11.44 11.59
N ARG A 495 -35.57 -12.61 11.45
CA ARG A 495 -35.90 -13.56 10.36
C ARG A 495 -36.53 -14.85 10.88
N SER A 496 -37.69 -15.15 10.35
CA SER A 496 -38.43 -16.38 10.71
C SER A 496 -37.88 -17.62 9.98
N PRO A 497 -38.12 -18.83 10.53
CA PRO A 497 -37.85 -20.04 9.77
C PRO A 497 -38.65 -20.07 8.47
N GLY A 498 -37.98 -20.15 7.34
CA GLY A 498 -38.61 -20.05 6.01
C GLY A 498 -38.49 -18.69 5.35
N TRP A 499 -37.62 -17.83 5.87
CA TRP A 499 -37.24 -16.54 5.26
C TRP A 499 -36.80 -16.70 3.81
N THR A 500 -37.44 -15.97 2.90
CA THR A 500 -37.16 -16.06 1.45
C THR A 500 -36.18 -14.97 0.99
N GLN A 501 -35.59 -15.20 -0.19
CA GLN A 501 -34.72 -14.21 -0.81
C GLN A 501 -35.44 -12.89 -1.13
N GLU A 502 -36.72 -12.96 -1.47
CA GLU A 502 -37.53 -11.78 -1.73
C GLU A 502 -37.73 -10.95 -0.46
N GLN A 503 -37.97 -11.59 0.67
CA GLN A 503 -38.11 -10.93 1.97
C GLN A 503 -36.81 -10.27 2.39
N GLU A 504 -35.71 -10.90 2.08
CA GLU A 504 -34.40 -10.34 2.33
C GLU A 504 -34.10 -9.11 1.45
N ALA A 505 -34.49 -9.16 0.16
CA ALA A 505 -34.37 -7.99 -0.74
C ALA A 505 -35.19 -6.81 -0.20
N GLN A 506 -36.42 -7.07 0.19
CA GLN A 506 -37.28 -6.04 0.76
C GLN A 506 -36.75 -5.48 2.09
N ALA A 507 -36.13 -6.34 2.91
CA ALA A 507 -35.47 -5.91 4.15
C ALA A 507 -34.26 -5.02 3.87
N TYR A 508 -33.44 -5.40 2.90
CA TYR A 508 -32.29 -4.60 2.49
C TYR A 508 -32.72 -3.22 1.94
N GLU A 509 -33.67 -3.19 1.00
CA GLU A 509 -34.19 -1.93 0.43
C GLU A 509 -34.77 -1.01 1.51
N ARG A 510 -35.48 -1.58 2.47
CA ARG A 510 -36.03 -0.86 3.61
C ARG A 510 -34.91 -0.28 4.49
N CYS A 511 -33.88 -1.07 4.83
CA CYS A 511 -32.75 -0.61 5.62
C CYS A 511 -31.95 0.49 4.89
N LEU A 512 -31.77 0.36 3.57
CA LEU A 512 -31.14 1.37 2.75
C LEU A 512 -31.98 2.67 2.77
N ALA A 513 -33.30 2.56 2.55
CA ALA A 513 -34.19 3.73 2.58
C ALA A 513 -34.19 4.43 3.96
N GLU A 514 -34.16 3.67 5.05
CA GLU A 514 -34.05 4.21 6.41
C GLU A 514 -32.74 4.96 6.62
N VAL A 515 -31.59 4.40 6.18
CA VAL A 515 -30.28 5.08 6.27
C VAL A 515 -30.30 6.39 5.50
N LEU A 516 -30.89 6.41 4.30
CA LEU A 516 -31.02 7.63 3.49
C LEU A 516 -31.95 8.67 4.14
N GLN A 517 -33.03 8.22 4.78
CA GLN A 517 -33.95 9.07 5.48
C GLN A 517 -33.33 9.72 6.74
N GLU A 518 -32.52 8.99 7.50
CA GLU A 518 -31.79 9.52 8.66
C GLU A 518 -30.88 10.69 8.30
N ASP A 519 -30.37 10.71 7.07
CA ASP A 519 -29.54 11.79 6.53
C ASP A 519 -30.37 12.83 5.72
N GLU A 520 -31.69 12.88 5.96
CA GLU A 520 -32.60 13.85 5.36
C GLU A 520 -32.59 13.81 3.82
N GLY A 521 -32.31 12.65 3.21
CA GLY A 521 -32.21 12.47 1.75
C GLY A 521 -31.05 13.23 1.08
N ARG A 522 -30.08 13.69 1.85
CA ARG A 522 -28.89 14.38 1.31
C ARG A 522 -27.91 13.39 0.66
N ILE A 523 -27.84 12.18 1.18
CA ILE A 523 -27.07 11.08 0.59
C ILE A 523 -27.92 10.45 -0.50
N TRP A 524 -27.33 10.21 -1.65
CA TRP A 524 -27.99 9.45 -2.71
C TRP A 524 -27.30 8.09 -2.84
N ALA A 525 -28.06 7.02 -2.79
CA ALA A 525 -27.57 5.67 -2.97
C ALA A 525 -28.70 4.76 -3.48
N GLU A 526 -28.36 3.83 -4.34
CA GLU A 526 -29.26 2.80 -4.87
C GLU A 526 -28.46 1.54 -5.22
N GLY A 527 -29.17 0.42 -5.39
CA GLY A 527 -28.60 -0.84 -5.79
C GLY A 527 -27.83 -1.55 -4.68
N ASN A 528 -27.04 -2.55 -5.05
CA ASN A 528 -26.27 -3.35 -4.09
C ASN A 528 -24.94 -2.65 -3.73
N ILE A 529 -24.91 -2.01 -2.55
CA ILE A 529 -23.71 -1.33 -2.01
C ILE A 529 -22.98 -2.15 -0.94
N ARG A 530 -23.26 -3.43 -0.83
CA ARG A 530 -22.66 -4.32 0.17
C ARG A 530 -21.24 -4.67 -0.20
N VAL A 531 -20.36 -4.78 0.81
CA VAL A 531 -18.94 -5.09 0.63
C VAL A 531 -18.67 -6.56 0.85
N GLY A 532 -17.90 -7.18 -0.06
CA GLY A 532 -17.53 -8.58 -0.08
C GLY A 532 -16.33 -8.97 0.74
N ASP A 533 -15.95 -10.24 0.62
CA ASP A 533 -14.74 -10.79 1.24
C ASP A 533 -13.47 -10.14 0.65
N TYR A 534 -13.55 -9.78 -0.63
CA TYR A 534 -12.50 -9.10 -1.37
C TYR A 534 -13.02 -7.86 -2.08
N ILE A 535 -12.15 -6.88 -2.22
CA ILE A 535 -12.42 -5.63 -2.94
C ILE A 535 -11.43 -5.52 -4.09
N LEU A 536 -11.91 -5.57 -5.33
CA LEU A 536 -11.12 -5.15 -6.49
C LEU A 536 -11.27 -3.65 -6.66
N ILE A 537 -10.19 -2.91 -6.44
CA ILE A 537 -10.17 -1.46 -6.65
C ILE A 537 -9.65 -1.13 -8.04
N ILE A 538 -10.41 -0.36 -8.79
CA ILE A 538 -10.07 0.11 -10.14
C ILE A 538 -10.40 1.59 -10.29
N ASP A 539 -9.73 2.26 -11.22
CA ASP A 539 -10.11 3.62 -11.63
C ASP A 539 -11.20 3.58 -12.71
N SER A 540 -11.90 4.69 -12.88
CA SER A 540 -13.07 4.81 -13.80
C SER A 540 -12.75 4.58 -15.28
N ASP A 541 -11.49 4.61 -15.68
CA ASP A 541 -10.99 4.40 -17.05
C ASP A 541 -10.23 3.09 -17.24
N THR A 542 -10.32 2.16 -16.30
CA THR A 542 -9.61 0.88 -16.35
C THR A 542 -10.32 -0.15 -17.24
N ARG A 543 -9.55 -1.03 -17.87
CA ARG A 543 -10.04 -2.28 -18.48
C ARG A 543 -9.44 -3.44 -17.73
N VAL A 544 -10.23 -4.46 -17.44
CA VAL A 544 -9.81 -5.64 -16.67
C VAL A 544 -9.81 -6.89 -17.54
N PRO A 545 -8.90 -7.85 -17.29
CA PRO A 545 -8.95 -9.17 -17.93
C PRO A 545 -10.18 -9.98 -17.51
N GLU A 546 -10.69 -10.82 -18.38
CA GLU A 546 -11.90 -11.61 -18.11
C GLU A 546 -11.75 -12.61 -16.94
N ASP A 547 -10.56 -13.16 -16.75
CA ASP A 547 -10.26 -14.16 -15.70
C ASP A 547 -9.74 -13.58 -14.39
N CYS A 548 -9.59 -12.24 -14.30
CA CYS A 548 -8.84 -11.63 -13.21
C CYS A 548 -9.43 -11.91 -11.82
N LEU A 549 -10.74 -12.00 -11.66
CA LEU A 549 -11.36 -12.31 -10.37
C LEU A 549 -11.07 -13.74 -9.93
N LEU A 550 -11.18 -14.68 -10.85
CA LEU A 550 -10.98 -16.11 -10.54
C LEU A 550 -9.55 -16.40 -10.12
N ASP A 551 -8.58 -15.85 -10.86
CA ASP A 551 -7.17 -16.03 -10.57
C ASP A 551 -6.77 -15.28 -9.30
N ALA A 552 -7.23 -14.03 -9.13
CA ALA A 552 -6.97 -13.22 -7.94
C ALA A 552 -7.51 -13.86 -6.66
N VAL A 553 -8.76 -14.30 -6.69
CA VAL A 553 -9.39 -14.96 -5.54
C VAL A 553 -8.69 -16.27 -5.21
N SER A 554 -8.35 -17.07 -6.24
CA SER A 554 -7.62 -18.31 -6.03
C SER A 554 -6.28 -18.07 -5.36
N GLU A 555 -5.55 -17.02 -5.75
CA GLU A 555 -4.29 -16.64 -5.13
C GLU A 555 -4.46 -16.14 -3.71
N MET A 556 -5.46 -15.30 -3.47
CA MET A 556 -5.73 -14.74 -2.15
C MET A 556 -6.16 -15.82 -1.15
N GLU A 557 -7.02 -16.76 -1.55
CA GLU A 557 -7.44 -17.89 -0.70
C GLU A 557 -6.26 -18.82 -0.34
N GLN A 558 -5.34 -19.07 -1.29
CA GLN A 558 -4.14 -19.86 -1.05
C GLN A 558 -3.06 -19.10 -0.24
N SER A 559 -3.22 -17.80 -0.04
CA SER A 559 -2.22 -16.96 0.65
C SER A 559 -2.89 -16.01 1.66
N PRO A 560 -3.32 -16.50 2.83
CA PRO A 560 -4.02 -15.70 3.84
C PRO A 560 -3.23 -14.49 4.35
N GLN A 561 -1.89 -14.57 4.33
CA GLN A 561 -0.98 -13.50 4.75
C GLN A 561 -0.94 -12.32 3.79
N VAL A 562 -1.48 -12.48 2.56
CA VAL A 562 -1.51 -11.40 1.57
C VAL A 562 -2.74 -10.54 1.78
N ALA A 563 -2.53 -9.26 2.09
CA ALA A 563 -3.62 -8.29 2.22
C ALA A 563 -3.93 -7.60 0.90
N ILE A 564 -2.92 -7.38 0.05
CA ILE A 564 -3.04 -6.70 -1.24
C ILE A 564 -2.33 -7.52 -2.31
N LEU A 565 -3.04 -7.83 -3.38
CA LEU A 565 -2.48 -8.35 -4.62
C LEU A 565 -2.56 -7.24 -5.66
N GLN A 566 -1.42 -6.61 -5.97
CA GLN A 566 -1.29 -5.56 -6.97
C GLN A 566 -0.98 -6.15 -8.33
N PHE A 567 -1.78 -5.83 -9.34
CA PHE A 567 -1.51 -6.26 -10.71
C PHE A 567 -0.59 -5.30 -11.46
N THR A 568 0.17 -5.85 -12.39
CA THR A 568 0.82 -5.05 -13.44
C THR A 568 -0.24 -4.46 -14.36
N SER A 569 0.05 -3.30 -14.93
CA SER A 569 -0.87 -2.61 -15.84
C SER A 569 -0.18 -2.28 -17.14
N GLY A 570 -0.91 -2.45 -18.25
CA GLY A 570 -0.60 -1.86 -19.54
C GLY A 570 -1.26 -0.50 -19.70
N VAL A 571 -0.88 0.23 -20.71
CA VAL A 571 -1.43 1.55 -21.00
C VAL A 571 -2.36 1.52 -22.18
N MET A 572 -3.59 2.01 -21.97
CA MET A 572 -4.54 2.28 -23.03
C MET A 572 -4.34 3.70 -23.54
N ARG A 573 -3.97 3.83 -24.81
CA ARG A 573 -3.81 5.14 -25.44
C ARG A 573 -5.16 5.70 -25.87
N VAL A 574 -5.43 6.94 -25.46
CA VAL A 574 -6.65 7.67 -25.78
C VAL A 574 -6.45 8.56 -27.03
N THR A 575 -5.22 9.09 -27.19
CA THR A 575 -4.88 9.98 -28.29
C THR A 575 -3.64 9.49 -29.07
N THR A 576 -3.37 10.11 -30.20
CA THR A 576 -2.14 9.86 -30.97
C THR A 576 -1.04 10.87 -30.67
N SER A 577 -1.18 11.65 -29.59
CA SER A 577 -0.22 12.70 -29.27
C SER A 577 1.17 12.13 -28.94
N PHE A 578 2.21 12.90 -29.28
CA PHE A 578 3.59 12.52 -28.99
C PHE A 578 3.84 12.48 -27.47
N PHE A 579 3.21 13.40 -26.73
CA PHE A 579 3.34 13.45 -25.26
C PHE A 579 2.78 12.19 -24.60
N GLU A 580 1.52 11.83 -24.92
CA GLU A 580 0.90 10.60 -24.40
C GLU A 580 1.71 9.35 -24.78
N GLY A 581 2.23 9.31 -26.02
CA GLY A 581 3.12 8.23 -26.45
C GLY A 581 4.39 8.11 -25.61
N GLY A 582 4.96 9.23 -25.19
CA GLY A 582 6.12 9.26 -24.30
C GLY A 582 5.80 8.83 -22.86
N VAL A 583 4.69 9.30 -22.32
CA VAL A 583 4.22 8.89 -21.00
C VAL A 583 3.85 7.40 -20.99
N THR A 584 3.18 6.91 -22.04
CA THR A 584 2.89 5.47 -22.23
C THR A 584 4.15 4.63 -22.22
N TRP A 585 5.15 5.02 -23.00
CA TRP A 585 6.42 4.30 -23.05
C TRP A 585 7.09 4.30 -21.67
N PHE A 586 7.11 5.43 -20.98
CA PHE A 586 7.72 5.56 -19.66
C PHE A 586 6.99 4.71 -18.61
N THR A 587 5.65 4.72 -18.60
CA THR A 587 4.84 3.89 -17.69
C THR A 587 5.11 2.40 -17.90
N ASN A 588 5.11 1.92 -19.14
CA ASN A 588 5.44 0.52 -19.45
C ASN A 588 6.88 0.15 -19.06
N LEU A 589 7.82 1.09 -19.21
CA LEU A 589 9.20 0.88 -18.79
C LEU A 589 9.30 0.73 -17.26
N ILE A 590 8.58 1.56 -16.51
CA ILE A 590 8.53 1.49 -15.04
C ILE A 590 7.90 0.17 -14.58
N TYR A 591 6.79 -0.27 -15.18
CA TYR A 591 6.19 -1.57 -14.84
C TYR A 591 7.13 -2.74 -15.14
N SER A 592 7.91 -2.69 -16.23
CA SER A 592 8.92 -3.71 -16.53
C SER A 592 10.02 -3.73 -15.47
N ALA A 593 10.49 -2.57 -15.03
CA ALA A 593 11.49 -2.45 -13.95
C ALA A 593 10.93 -2.94 -12.60
N ILE A 594 9.71 -2.55 -12.22
CA ILE A 594 9.04 -3.02 -11.01
C ILE A 594 8.89 -4.54 -11.03
N THR A 595 8.41 -5.10 -12.14
CA THR A 595 8.29 -6.55 -12.32
C THR A 595 9.61 -7.25 -12.05
N TYR A 596 10.70 -6.76 -12.61
CA TYR A 596 12.03 -7.37 -12.43
C TYR A 596 12.50 -7.29 -10.97
N VAL A 597 12.41 -6.13 -10.33
CA VAL A 597 12.96 -5.97 -8.95
C VAL A 597 12.11 -6.71 -7.92
N VAL A 598 10.78 -6.70 -8.05
CA VAL A 598 9.88 -7.42 -7.14
C VAL A 598 10.00 -8.93 -7.33
N ALA A 599 10.10 -9.42 -8.57
CA ALA A 599 10.36 -10.84 -8.85
C ALA A 599 11.65 -11.32 -8.17
N ASN A 600 12.65 -10.45 -8.04
CA ASN A 600 13.91 -10.72 -7.38
C ASN A 600 13.89 -10.49 -5.85
N GLY A 601 12.72 -10.24 -5.28
CA GLY A 601 12.49 -10.23 -3.82
C GLY A 601 12.38 -8.83 -3.19
N ASP A 602 12.25 -7.77 -3.99
CA ASP A 602 12.05 -6.42 -3.47
C ASP A 602 10.63 -6.18 -2.96
N SER A 603 10.40 -5.02 -2.37
CA SER A 603 9.09 -4.59 -1.90
C SER A 603 8.13 -4.34 -3.06
N CYS A 604 6.91 -4.88 -2.97
CA CYS A 604 5.86 -4.56 -3.92
C CYS A 604 5.27 -3.19 -3.60
N PRO A 605 5.18 -2.27 -4.56
CA PRO A 605 4.42 -1.03 -4.38
C PRO A 605 2.91 -1.32 -4.43
N PHE A 606 2.12 -0.53 -3.71
CA PHE A 606 0.68 -0.42 -3.90
C PHE A 606 0.39 0.92 -4.58
N VAL A 607 -0.23 0.89 -5.74
CA VAL A 607 -0.45 2.09 -6.57
C VAL A 607 -1.88 2.64 -6.49
N GLY A 608 -2.71 2.07 -5.58
CA GLY A 608 -4.05 2.59 -5.28
C GLY A 608 -5.13 2.25 -6.30
N HIS A 609 -4.85 1.40 -7.29
CA HIS A 609 -5.79 0.85 -8.27
C HIS A 609 -5.24 -0.44 -8.88
N ASN A 610 -6.06 -1.15 -9.65
CA ASN A 610 -5.72 -2.45 -10.25
C ASN A 610 -5.17 -3.44 -9.24
N ALA A 611 -5.85 -3.53 -8.11
CA ALA A 611 -5.45 -4.38 -7.00
C ALA A 611 -6.66 -5.01 -6.33
N ILE A 612 -6.49 -6.23 -5.84
CA ILE A 612 -7.48 -6.87 -4.98
C ILE A 612 -7.04 -6.77 -3.52
N LEU A 613 -7.96 -6.33 -2.67
CA LEU A 613 -7.75 -6.10 -1.25
C LEU A 613 -8.53 -7.13 -0.45
N ARG A 614 -7.94 -7.67 0.60
CA ARG A 614 -8.62 -8.53 1.57
C ARG A 614 -9.39 -7.67 2.56
N TRP A 615 -10.72 -7.75 2.55
CA TRP A 615 -11.55 -6.91 3.41
C TRP A 615 -11.27 -7.12 4.89
N SER A 616 -11.10 -8.37 5.32
CA SER A 616 -10.76 -8.67 6.72
C SER A 616 -9.44 -8.05 7.17
N ALA A 617 -8.42 -8.01 6.30
CA ALA A 617 -7.15 -7.36 6.63
C ALA A 617 -7.28 -5.84 6.77
N LEU A 618 -8.14 -5.22 5.95
CA LEU A 618 -8.42 -3.79 6.09
C LEU A 618 -9.12 -3.47 7.42
N GLN A 619 -10.10 -4.28 7.80
CA GLN A 619 -10.81 -4.13 9.08
C GLN A 619 -9.89 -4.34 10.28
N ASP A 620 -8.99 -5.32 10.20
CA ASP A 620 -8.11 -5.69 11.30
C ASP A 620 -6.96 -4.70 11.51
N ALA A 621 -6.33 -4.22 10.44
CA ALA A 621 -5.04 -3.56 10.53
C ALA A 621 -5.07 -2.05 10.20
N VAL A 622 -6.04 -1.59 9.40
CA VAL A 622 -6.00 -0.21 8.89
C VAL A 622 -7.23 0.61 9.26
N SER A 623 -8.22 0.03 9.92
CA SER A 623 -9.39 0.79 10.35
C SER A 623 -9.05 1.79 11.45
N TYR A 624 -9.63 2.98 11.37
CA TYR A 624 -9.48 4.02 12.38
C TYR A 624 -10.74 4.89 12.46
N PHE A 625 -10.90 5.57 13.59
CA PHE A 625 -11.96 6.54 13.80
C PHE A 625 -11.36 7.94 13.88
N ASP A 626 -12.07 8.92 13.34
CA ASP A 626 -11.67 10.32 13.36
C ASP A 626 -12.78 11.16 14.01
N GLU A 627 -12.63 12.48 14.00
CA GLU A 627 -13.61 13.44 14.54
C GLU A 627 -15.04 13.27 13.98
N ASP A 628 -15.16 12.68 12.79
CA ASP A 628 -16.47 12.43 12.13
C ASP A 628 -17.26 11.27 12.77
N GLY A 629 -16.61 10.47 13.63
CA GLY A 629 -17.24 9.41 14.42
C GLY A 629 -17.63 8.14 13.67
N TYR A 630 -17.17 7.94 12.42
CA TYR A 630 -17.35 6.71 11.67
C TYR A 630 -16.03 6.04 11.32
N GLU A 631 -16.09 4.74 11.08
CA GLU A 631 -14.91 3.93 10.75
C GLU A 631 -14.38 4.25 9.35
N LYS A 632 -13.09 4.49 9.26
CA LYS A 632 -12.37 4.83 8.02
C LYS A 632 -11.23 3.85 7.79
N PHE A 633 -10.92 3.62 6.51
CA PHE A 633 -9.87 2.71 6.06
C PHE A 633 -8.77 3.45 5.28
N TRP A 634 -9.17 4.37 4.42
CA TRP A 634 -8.28 5.21 3.64
C TRP A 634 -7.90 6.46 4.41
N SER A 635 -6.63 6.81 4.42
CA SER A 635 -6.18 8.03 5.11
C SER A 635 -6.71 9.29 4.44
N GLU A 636 -7.47 10.08 5.18
CA GLU A 636 -7.97 11.39 4.73
C GLU A 636 -6.99 12.53 5.01
N SER A 637 -6.03 12.29 5.89
CA SER A 637 -5.00 13.27 6.27
C SER A 637 -3.80 13.29 5.33
N HIS A 638 -3.57 12.22 4.56
CA HIS A 638 -2.47 12.07 3.62
C HIS A 638 -2.94 12.16 2.17
N VAL A 639 -2.07 12.72 1.33
CA VAL A 639 -2.32 12.80 -0.12
C VAL A 639 -2.00 11.48 -0.81
N SER A 640 -1.04 10.71 -0.28
CA SER A 640 -0.72 9.34 -0.72
C SER A 640 -1.44 8.34 0.19
N GLU A 641 -2.75 8.20 0.02
CA GLU A 641 -3.62 7.31 0.78
C GLU A 641 -3.29 5.83 0.57
N ASP A 642 -2.81 5.49 -0.62
CA ASP A 642 -2.35 4.17 -1.04
C ASP A 642 -1.07 3.76 -0.31
N PHE A 643 -0.07 4.62 -0.33
CA PHE A 643 1.19 4.36 0.35
C PHE A 643 1.02 4.29 1.88
N ASP A 644 0.18 5.16 2.45
CA ASP A 644 -0.19 5.11 3.87
C ASP A 644 -0.81 3.75 4.24
N MET A 645 -1.80 3.28 3.47
CA MET A 645 -2.43 1.98 3.68
C MET A 645 -1.44 0.83 3.55
N ALA A 646 -0.59 0.86 2.53
CA ALA A 646 0.45 -0.16 2.32
C ALA A 646 1.41 -0.26 3.52
N LEU A 647 1.86 0.87 4.05
CA LEU A 647 2.74 0.88 5.22
C LEU A 647 2.04 0.36 6.48
N ARG A 648 0.77 0.74 6.71
CA ARG A 648 0.00 0.25 7.87
C ARG A 648 -0.17 -1.27 7.82
N LEU A 649 -0.55 -1.83 6.67
CA LEU A 649 -0.69 -3.27 6.49
C LEU A 649 0.63 -4.00 6.68
N GLN A 650 1.72 -3.51 6.09
CA GLN A 650 3.04 -4.12 6.24
C GLN A 650 3.56 -4.03 7.69
N CYS A 651 3.32 -2.92 8.38
CA CYS A 651 3.66 -2.79 9.79
C CYS A 651 2.84 -3.73 10.69
N ALA A 652 1.62 -4.09 10.26
CA ALA A 652 0.79 -5.09 10.93
C ALA A 652 1.19 -6.54 10.58
N GLY A 653 2.15 -6.73 9.66
CA GLY A 653 2.71 -8.04 9.30
C GLY A 653 2.07 -8.69 8.08
N TYR A 654 1.18 -8.00 7.38
CA TYR A 654 0.66 -8.48 6.10
C TYR A 654 1.66 -8.29 4.96
N ASP A 655 1.58 -9.18 3.98
CA ASP A 655 2.35 -9.05 2.73
C ASP A 655 1.54 -8.31 1.66
N ILE A 656 2.27 -7.54 0.85
CA ILE A 656 1.78 -7.02 -0.42
C ILE A 656 2.49 -7.80 -1.53
N ARG A 657 1.72 -8.32 -2.48
CA ARG A 657 2.22 -9.15 -3.57
C ARG A 657 1.97 -8.50 -4.91
N PHE A 658 2.93 -8.59 -5.82
CA PHE A 658 2.81 -8.12 -7.19
C PHE A 658 2.53 -9.28 -8.14
N ALA A 659 1.45 -9.20 -8.89
CA ALA A 659 1.04 -10.19 -9.89
C ALA A 659 1.31 -9.67 -11.29
N SER A 660 2.13 -10.36 -12.05
CA SER A 660 2.44 -10.03 -13.45
C SER A 660 1.94 -11.07 -14.45
N TYR A 661 1.29 -12.12 -13.99
CA TYR A 661 0.77 -13.19 -14.86
C TYR A 661 -0.36 -12.72 -15.80
N THR A 662 -1.01 -11.61 -15.49
CA THR A 662 -2.00 -10.99 -16.38
C THR A 662 -1.36 -10.19 -17.53
N GLY A 663 -0.03 -9.98 -17.48
CA GLY A 663 0.68 -9.15 -18.46
C GLY A 663 0.09 -7.74 -18.52
N ASP A 664 -0.08 -7.21 -19.72
CA ASP A 664 -0.63 -5.86 -19.98
C ASP A 664 -2.18 -5.86 -20.08
N SER A 665 -2.86 -6.90 -19.58
CA SER A 665 -4.31 -7.06 -19.75
C SER A 665 -5.14 -6.13 -18.87
N PHE A 666 -4.61 -5.74 -17.68
CA PHE A 666 -5.13 -4.55 -17.01
C PHE A 666 -4.64 -3.33 -17.78
N GLN A 667 -5.57 -2.51 -18.27
CA GLN A 667 -5.23 -1.32 -19.03
C GLN A 667 -5.75 -0.07 -18.34
N GLU A 668 -4.89 0.93 -18.22
CA GLU A 668 -5.20 2.21 -17.60
C GLU A 668 -4.87 3.39 -18.51
N GLY A 669 -5.56 4.50 -18.31
CA GLY A 669 -5.22 5.74 -18.99
C GLY A 669 -4.01 6.41 -18.35
N VAL A 670 -3.22 7.12 -19.15
CA VAL A 670 -2.13 7.97 -18.65
C VAL A 670 -2.50 9.44 -18.75
N SER A 671 -1.65 10.30 -18.17
CA SER A 671 -1.84 11.75 -18.25
C SER A 671 -1.80 12.24 -19.71
N LEU A 672 -2.85 12.92 -20.14
CA LEU A 672 -2.98 13.43 -21.50
C LEU A 672 -2.27 14.77 -21.70
N THR A 673 -2.02 15.51 -20.60
CA THR A 673 -1.41 16.83 -20.64
C THR A 673 -0.20 16.93 -19.71
N VAL A 674 0.74 17.82 -20.03
CA VAL A 674 1.88 18.12 -19.16
C VAL A 674 1.45 18.66 -17.80
N TYR A 675 0.28 19.33 -17.74
CA TYR A 675 -0.27 19.85 -16.49
C TYR A 675 -0.67 18.73 -15.52
N ASP A 676 -1.31 17.70 -16.05
CA ASP A 676 -1.77 16.56 -15.27
C ASP A 676 -0.59 15.72 -14.79
N GLU A 677 0.37 15.45 -15.67
CA GLU A 677 1.56 14.67 -15.31
C GLU A 677 2.42 15.41 -14.28
N LEU A 678 2.59 16.74 -14.43
CA LEU A 678 3.30 17.54 -13.45
C LEU A 678 2.59 17.55 -12.08
N ALA A 679 1.26 17.73 -12.08
CA ALA A 679 0.47 17.68 -10.85
C ALA A 679 0.56 16.30 -10.17
N ARG A 680 0.64 15.22 -10.95
CA ARG A 680 0.84 13.85 -10.47
C ARG A 680 2.20 13.72 -9.74
N TRP A 681 3.29 14.22 -10.33
CA TRP A 681 4.61 14.20 -9.69
C TRP A 681 4.70 15.11 -8.46
N GLU A 682 4.07 16.29 -8.50
CA GLU A 682 3.94 17.17 -7.33
C GLU A 682 3.17 16.47 -6.20
N LYS A 683 2.07 15.74 -6.53
CA LYS A 683 1.29 14.94 -5.58
C LYS A 683 2.16 13.86 -4.92
N TYR A 684 2.95 13.14 -5.71
CA TYR A 684 3.84 12.10 -5.17
C TYR A 684 4.90 12.67 -4.23
N ALA A 685 5.56 13.76 -4.62
CA ALA A 685 6.56 14.41 -3.77
C ALA A 685 5.96 14.94 -2.46
N TYR A 686 4.80 15.61 -2.55
CA TYR A 686 4.09 16.11 -1.37
C TYR A 686 3.66 14.98 -0.44
N GLY A 687 3.05 13.92 -0.97
CA GLY A 687 2.57 12.78 -0.20
C GLY A 687 3.70 11.98 0.45
N CYS A 688 4.81 11.74 -0.26
CA CYS A 688 5.99 11.10 0.32
C CYS A 688 6.60 11.93 1.46
N ASN A 689 6.66 13.25 1.30
CA ASN A 689 7.13 14.14 2.36
C ASN A 689 6.21 14.12 3.59
N GLU A 690 4.91 14.07 3.36
CA GLU A 690 3.88 14.01 4.39
C GLU A 690 3.92 12.71 5.20
N LEU A 691 4.26 11.60 4.57
CA LEU A 691 4.43 10.31 5.24
C LEU A 691 5.62 10.32 6.21
N ILE A 692 6.74 10.98 5.85
CA ILE A 692 7.95 10.99 6.66
C ILE A 692 7.93 12.08 7.71
N PHE A 693 7.66 13.33 7.30
CA PHE A 693 7.88 14.50 8.11
C PHE A 693 6.60 15.21 8.52
N HIS A 694 6.59 15.65 9.76
CA HIS A 694 5.66 16.69 10.17
C HIS A 694 6.03 18.03 9.53
N PRO A 695 5.06 18.93 9.26
CA PRO A 695 5.37 20.32 8.94
C PRO A 695 6.27 20.97 10.00
N LEU A 696 7.18 21.86 9.57
CA LEU A 696 8.20 22.48 10.43
C LEU A 696 7.65 23.09 11.72
N LYS A 697 6.43 23.66 11.67
CA LYS A 697 5.79 24.27 12.84
C LYS A 697 5.53 23.28 13.99
N TYR A 698 5.44 21.98 13.70
CA TYR A 698 5.20 20.94 14.69
C TYR A 698 6.48 20.26 15.19
N TRP A 699 7.65 20.53 14.61
CA TRP A 699 8.90 19.88 15.00
C TRP A 699 9.26 20.07 16.49
N PRO A 700 9.07 21.28 17.08
CA PRO A 700 9.35 21.47 18.49
C PRO A 700 8.44 20.69 19.43
N THR A 701 7.22 20.35 19.00
CA THR A 701 6.20 19.70 19.88
C THR A 701 6.01 18.23 19.60
N ARG A 702 6.08 17.81 18.31
CA ARG A 702 5.80 16.43 17.86
C ARG A 702 7.05 15.72 17.31
N GLY A 703 8.17 16.44 17.19
CA GLY A 703 9.36 15.96 16.48
C GLY A 703 9.23 16.01 14.98
N PRO A 704 10.34 15.76 14.25
CA PRO A 704 10.35 15.85 12.78
C PRO A 704 9.62 14.69 12.09
N ILE A 705 9.71 13.47 12.64
CA ILE A 705 9.27 12.23 11.99
C ILE A 705 7.86 11.85 12.43
N THR A 706 7.01 11.46 11.48
CA THR A 706 5.64 11.04 11.74
C THR A 706 5.58 9.74 12.55
N PRO A 707 4.51 9.50 13.31
CA PRO A 707 4.33 8.25 14.05
C PRO A 707 4.34 7.01 13.16
N LEU A 708 3.67 7.07 12.00
CA LEU A 708 3.61 5.97 11.04
C LEU A 708 5.00 5.61 10.50
N PHE A 709 5.76 6.62 10.07
CA PHE A 709 7.11 6.36 9.55
C PHE A 709 8.07 5.88 10.62
N ARG A 710 7.92 6.36 11.85
CA ARG A 710 8.68 5.84 13.01
C ARG A 710 8.31 4.39 13.28
N GLN A 711 7.02 4.03 13.28
CA GLN A 711 6.56 2.64 13.41
C GLN A 711 7.14 1.78 12.29
N PHE A 712 7.12 2.26 11.05
CA PHE A 712 7.73 1.57 9.91
C PHE A 712 9.23 1.31 10.12
N LEU A 713 10.01 2.30 10.54
CA LEU A 713 11.46 2.14 10.77
C LEU A 713 11.76 1.09 11.83
N PHE A 714 10.95 1.00 12.89
CA PHE A 714 11.11 0.04 13.98
C PHE A 714 10.25 -1.21 13.85
N SER A 715 9.50 -1.37 12.75
CA SER A 715 8.70 -2.56 12.46
C SER A 715 9.56 -3.79 12.15
N ASN A 716 8.91 -4.93 12.06
CA ASN A 716 9.55 -6.21 11.70
C ASN A 716 9.77 -6.40 10.19
N ILE A 717 9.51 -5.37 9.39
CA ILE A 717 9.82 -5.40 7.95
C ILE A 717 11.34 -5.57 7.76
N HIS A 718 11.74 -6.44 6.85
CA HIS A 718 13.14 -6.70 6.56
C HIS A 718 13.90 -5.42 6.14
N LEU A 719 15.10 -5.24 6.68
CA LEU A 719 15.92 -4.05 6.44
C LEU A 719 16.11 -3.72 4.94
N PRO A 720 16.37 -4.66 4.01
CA PRO A 720 16.46 -4.34 2.59
C PRO A 720 15.20 -3.64 2.05
N LYS A 721 14.01 -4.12 2.40
CA LYS A 721 12.74 -3.49 1.97
C LYS A 721 12.58 -2.09 2.55
N LYS A 722 12.98 -1.87 3.81
CA LYS A 722 12.98 -0.52 4.41
C LYS A 722 13.88 0.43 3.66
N LEU A 723 15.08 -0.02 3.31
CA LEU A 723 16.05 0.79 2.56
C LEU A 723 15.54 1.11 1.15
N THR A 724 14.91 0.16 0.46
CA THR A 724 14.30 0.41 -0.85
C THR A 724 13.19 1.46 -0.76
N ILE A 725 12.30 1.35 0.23
CA ILE A 725 11.22 2.32 0.44
C ILE A 725 11.80 3.72 0.76
N CYS A 726 12.80 3.80 1.65
CA CYS A 726 13.48 5.06 1.95
C CYS A 726 14.18 5.64 0.72
N SER A 727 14.79 4.79 -0.12
CA SER A 727 15.43 5.20 -1.37
C SER A 727 14.42 5.76 -2.37
N TYR A 728 13.29 5.09 -2.55
CA TYR A 728 12.18 5.56 -3.39
C TYR A 728 11.73 6.97 -2.97
N ILE A 729 11.47 7.17 -1.68
CA ILE A 729 11.08 8.48 -1.16
C ILE A 729 12.22 9.50 -1.35
N GLY A 730 13.46 9.08 -1.14
CA GLY A 730 14.66 9.90 -1.35
C GLY A 730 14.79 10.45 -2.77
N THR A 731 14.24 9.78 -3.76
CA THR A 731 14.24 10.20 -5.18
C THR A 731 13.63 11.58 -5.36
N TYR A 732 12.51 11.86 -4.68
CA TYR A 732 11.82 13.15 -4.80
C TYR A 732 12.64 14.31 -4.24
N TYR A 733 13.39 14.07 -3.16
CA TYR A 733 14.32 15.07 -2.62
C TYR A 733 15.53 15.27 -3.52
N ALA A 734 16.07 14.20 -4.09
CA ALA A 734 17.20 14.28 -5.02
C ALA A 734 16.84 15.09 -6.28
N ILE A 735 15.69 14.80 -6.90
CA ILE A 735 15.20 15.54 -8.06
C ILE A 735 14.87 16.98 -7.65
N GLY A 736 14.17 17.19 -6.54
CA GLY A 736 13.84 18.52 -6.04
C GLY A 736 15.06 19.39 -5.77
N ALA A 737 16.15 18.82 -5.26
CA ALA A 737 17.39 19.55 -4.98
C ALA A 737 18.19 19.92 -6.24
N ALA A 738 17.91 19.37 -7.40
CA ALA A 738 18.76 19.50 -8.59
C ALA A 738 18.99 20.96 -9.01
N TRP A 739 17.98 21.81 -9.01
CA TRP A 739 18.16 23.24 -9.37
C TRP A 739 19.02 23.99 -8.36
N ILE A 740 18.92 23.65 -7.06
CA ILE A 740 19.77 24.23 -6.01
C ILE A 740 21.22 23.79 -6.21
N LEU A 741 21.42 22.50 -6.46
CA LEU A 741 22.75 21.94 -6.68
C LEU A 741 23.41 22.50 -7.93
N THR A 742 22.69 22.73 -9.02
CA THR A 742 23.22 23.35 -10.23
C THR A 742 23.53 24.82 -10.03
N LEU A 743 22.76 25.55 -9.22
CA LEU A 743 23.06 26.93 -8.84
C LEU A 743 24.27 27.01 -7.91
N MET A 744 24.40 26.11 -6.95
CA MET A 744 25.59 25.99 -6.12
C MET A 744 26.84 25.69 -6.97
N ASN A 745 26.74 24.72 -7.90
CA ASN A 745 27.82 24.41 -8.83
C ASN A 745 28.24 25.65 -9.64
N TYR A 746 27.27 26.45 -10.11
CA TYR A 746 27.56 27.67 -10.86
C TYR A 746 28.48 28.61 -10.09
N PHE A 747 28.19 28.87 -8.82
CA PHE A 747 29.00 29.78 -8.00
C PHE A 747 30.29 29.10 -7.49
N LEU A 748 30.21 27.90 -6.94
CA LEU A 748 31.36 27.23 -6.34
C LEU A 748 32.43 26.91 -7.38
N THR A 749 32.04 26.28 -8.49
CA THR A 749 32.96 25.98 -9.58
C THR A 749 33.39 27.26 -10.31
N GLY A 750 32.47 28.24 -10.43
CA GLY A 750 32.74 29.48 -11.13
C GLY A 750 33.76 30.42 -10.43
N TRP A 751 33.65 30.51 -9.12
CA TRP A 751 34.52 31.46 -8.35
C TRP A 751 35.75 30.80 -7.74
N TYR A 752 35.65 29.50 -7.43
CA TYR A 752 36.69 28.81 -6.65
C TYR A 752 37.31 27.63 -7.39
N PHE A 753 37.15 27.57 -8.71
CA PHE A 753 37.77 26.52 -9.52
C PHE A 753 39.28 26.45 -9.29
N GLY A 754 39.79 25.28 -8.89
CA GLY A 754 41.18 25.04 -8.56
C GLY A 754 41.64 25.55 -7.19
N ILE A 755 40.74 26.13 -6.37
CA ILE A 755 41.04 26.64 -5.03
C ILE A 755 40.45 25.73 -3.95
N PHE A 756 39.22 25.22 -4.18
CA PHE A 756 38.58 24.32 -3.26
C PHE A 756 39.19 22.91 -3.29
N ASP A 757 39.13 22.29 -2.15
CA ASP A 757 39.52 20.92 -1.92
C ASP A 757 38.70 19.90 -2.74
N LYS A 758 39.28 18.77 -3.13
CA LYS A 758 38.60 17.77 -3.94
C LYS A 758 37.38 17.16 -3.31
N TYR A 759 37.20 17.30 -2.00
CA TYR A 759 36.02 16.74 -1.30
C TYR A 759 34.68 17.30 -1.81
N TYR A 760 34.69 18.58 -2.29
CA TYR A 760 33.44 19.23 -2.73
C TYR A 760 33.53 19.95 -4.08
N LEU A 761 34.66 19.85 -4.77
CA LEU A 761 34.83 20.52 -6.07
C LEU A 761 34.37 19.72 -7.29
N ASP A 762 34.06 18.42 -7.13
CA ASP A 762 33.68 17.57 -8.25
C ASP A 762 32.17 17.59 -8.54
N SER A 763 31.48 18.71 -8.27
CA SER A 763 30.05 18.86 -8.53
C SER A 763 29.67 18.70 -10.00
N PHE A 764 30.57 19.12 -10.91
CA PHE A 764 30.37 18.90 -12.35
C PHE A 764 30.52 17.42 -12.72
N ALA A 765 31.49 16.70 -12.16
CA ALA A 765 31.64 15.28 -12.34
C ALA A 765 30.42 14.51 -11.81
N LEU A 766 29.87 14.93 -10.66
CA LEU A 766 28.64 14.38 -10.12
C LEU A 766 27.45 14.61 -11.08
N PHE A 767 27.31 15.82 -11.62
CA PHE A 767 26.27 16.12 -12.61
C PHE A 767 26.40 15.21 -13.85
N VAL A 768 27.61 15.08 -14.40
CA VAL A 768 27.86 14.18 -15.54
C VAL A 768 27.58 12.72 -15.17
N ALA A 769 27.99 12.28 -13.97
CA ALA A 769 27.72 10.93 -13.50
C ALA A 769 26.22 10.64 -13.40
N ILE A 770 25.41 11.58 -12.90
CA ILE A 770 23.95 11.48 -12.83
C ILE A 770 23.37 11.32 -14.23
N VAL A 771 23.76 12.16 -15.18
CA VAL A 771 23.30 12.09 -16.58
C VAL A 771 23.69 10.75 -17.21
N VAL A 772 24.92 10.30 -17.03
CA VAL A 772 25.42 9.03 -17.59
C VAL A 772 24.69 7.84 -16.97
N VAL A 773 24.47 7.82 -15.65
CA VAL A 773 23.81 6.69 -14.98
C VAL A 773 22.31 6.64 -15.33
N PHE A 774 21.58 7.72 -15.23
CA PHE A 774 20.13 7.65 -15.46
C PHE A 774 19.77 7.72 -16.94
N THR A 775 20.39 8.56 -17.74
CA THR A 775 20.05 8.70 -19.16
C THR A 775 20.78 7.67 -20.03
N GLY A 776 22.06 7.39 -19.76
CA GLY A 776 22.86 6.44 -20.52
C GLY A 776 22.65 5.00 -20.05
N TYR A 777 23.19 4.70 -18.86
CA TYR A 777 23.24 3.34 -18.33
C TYR A 777 21.85 2.74 -18.06
N GLY A 778 20.92 3.53 -17.51
CA GLY A 778 19.56 3.09 -17.27
C GLY A 778 18.81 2.72 -18.56
N ASN A 779 18.94 3.51 -19.62
CA ASN A 779 18.33 3.18 -20.91
C ASN A 779 18.96 1.93 -21.57
N VAL A 780 20.27 1.75 -21.40
CA VAL A 780 20.96 0.56 -21.91
C VAL A 780 20.55 -0.70 -21.14
N SER A 781 20.51 -0.64 -19.81
CA SER A 781 20.12 -1.77 -18.97
C SER A 781 18.69 -2.24 -19.24
N LEU A 782 17.76 -1.29 -19.33
CA LEU A 782 16.34 -1.59 -19.61
C LEU A 782 16.14 -2.13 -21.03
N ALA A 783 16.87 -1.64 -22.04
CA ALA A 783 16.83 -2.22 -23.39
C ALA A 783 17.32 -3.68 -23.38
N ILE A 784 18.42 -3.96 -22.69
CA ILE A 784 18.94 -5.30 -22.54
C ILE A 784 17.99 -6.19 -21.74
N LEU A 785 17.38 -5.68 -20.66
CA LEU A 785 16.40 -6.42 -19.87
C LEU A 785 15.20 -6.84 -20.73
N ARG A 786 14.60 -5.93 -21.49
CA ARG A 786 13.47 -6.22 -22.39
C ARG A 786 13.84 -7.27 -23.46
N TYR A 787 15.07 -7.20 -23.98
CA TYR A 787 15.59 -8.22 -24.89
C TYR A 787 15.73 -9.58 -24.19
N ARG A 788 16.31 -9.62 -22.98
CA ARG A 788 16.49 -10.87 -22.20
C ARG A 788 15.17 -11.50 -21.80
N LEU A 789 14.12 -10.68 -21.57
CA LEU A 789 12.76 -11.13 -21.27
C LEU A 789 11.97 -11.53 -22.54
N ASN A 790 12.59 -11.49 -23.71
CA ASN A 790 11.96 -11.77 -25.02
C ASN A 790 10.76 -10.86 -25.36
N GLN A 791 10.68 -9.68 -24.74
CA GLN A 791 9.62 -8.71 -25.01
C GLN A 791 9.85 -7.99 -26.35
N GLN A 792 11.12 -7.74 -26.72
CA GLN A 792 11.47 -6.96 -27.89
C GLN A 792 12.88 -7.32 -28.40
N SER A 793 13.12 -7.14 -29.71
CA SER A 793 14.47 -7.28 -30.23
C SER A 793 15.40 -6.19 -29.70
N LEU A 794 16.69 -6.49 -29.55
CA LEU A 794 17.65 -5.56 -28.92
C LEU A 794 17.72 -4.21 -29.64
N LEU A 795 17.82 -4.22 -30.97
CA LEU A 795 17.89 -2.99 -31.75
C LEU A 795 16.61 -2.16 -31.68
N SER A 796 15.44 -2.81 -31.66
CA SER A 796 14.16 -2.14 -31.49
C SER A 796 14.06 -1.52 -30.09
N ALA A 797 14.48 -2.23 -29.03
CA ALA A 797 14.48 -1.73 -27.67
C ALA A 797 15.39 -0.50 -27.50
N PHE A 798 16.60 -0.53 -28.08
CA PHE A 798 17.47 0.64 -28.10
C PHE A 798 16.87 1.82 -28.87
N TRP A 799 16.27 1.56 -30.04
CA TRP A 799 15.68 2.63 -30.83
C TRP A 799 14.51 3.29 -30.11
N ASP A 800 13.65 2.49 -29.49
CA ASP A 800 12.53 3.02 -28.70
C ASP A 800 13.03 3.87 -27.51
N ASN A 801 14.08 3.42 -26.83
CA ASN A 801 14.65 4.20 -25.74
C ASN A 801 15.23 5.54 -26.23
N ILE A 802 16.05 5.50 -27.32
CA ILE A 802 16.66 6.70 -27.91
C ILE A 802 15.60 7.70 -28.36
N LYS A 803 14.52 7.21 -28.99
CA LYS A 803 13.40 8.05 -29.46
C LYS A 803 12.81 8.92 -28.36
N TRP A 804 12.70 8.39 -27.13
CA TRP A 804 12.03 9.06 -26.02
C TRP A 804 12.98 9.84 -25.08
N ILE A 805 14.30 9.67 -25.23
CA ILE A 805 15.30 10.43 -24.43
C ILE A 805 15.05 11.93 -24.44
N PRO A 806 14.82 12.63 -25.59
CA PRO A 806 14.62 14.08 -25.59
C PRO A 806 13.42 14.52 -24.75
N LEU A 807 12.28 13.80 -24.87
CA LEU A 807 11.08 14.09 -24.11
C LEU A 807 11.32 13.87 -22.62
N MET A 808 11.86 12.71 -22.26
CA MET A 808 12.08 12.36 -20.86
C MET A 808 13.15 13.26 -20.21
N THR A 809 14.22 13.59 -20.91
CA THR A 809 15.25 14.48 -20.40
C THR A 809 14.69 15.89 -20.14
N THR A 810 13.88 16.41 -21.06
CA THR A 810 13.20 17.69 -20.88
C THR A 810 12.23 17.64 -19.71
N PHE A 811 11.43 16.59 -19.60
CA PHE A 811 10.44 16.42 -18.53
C PHE A 811 11.12 16.28 -17.18
N LEU A 812 11.96 15.27 -17.00
CA LEU A 812 12.63 15.00 -15.72
C LEU A 812 13.59 16.13 -15.31
N GLY A 813 14.30 16.74 -16.27
CA GLY A 813 15.16 17.91 -16.05
C GLY A 813 14.40 19.17 -15.64
N GLY A 814 13.13 19.28 -16.04
CA GLY A 814 12.24 20.40 -15.70
C GLY A 814 11.44 20.22 -14.42
N LEU A 815 11.51 19.06 -13.75
CA LEU A 815 10.71 18.76 -12.54
C LEU A 815 11.22 19.46 -11.28
N SER A 816 12.50 19.74 -11.18
CA SER A 816 13.15 20.01 -9.88
C SER A 816 12.54 21.21 -9.13
N LEU A 817 12.20 22.29 -9.81
CA LEU A 817 11.57 23.46 -9.21
C LEU A 817 10.15 23.13 -8.67
N HIS A 818 9.39 22.36 -9.42
CA HIS A 818 8.03 21.97 -9.07
C HIS A 818 7.98 21.01 -7.88
N LEU A 819 8.87 20.03 -7.86
CA LEU A 819 8.98 19.11 -6.72
C LEU A 819 9.49 19.82 -5.47
N SER A 820 10.46 20.73 -5.60
CA SER A 820 10.88 21.58 -4.48
C SER A 820 9.73 22.41 -3.95
N GLN A 821 8.90 22.98 -4.83
CA GLN A 821 7.70 23.71 -4.41
C GLN A 821 6.75 22.82 -3.61
N ALA A 822 6.46 21.60 -4.09
CA ALA A 822 5.58 20.67 -3.40
C ALA A 822 6.13 20.27 -2.01
N LEU A 823 7.43 19.93 -1.92
CA LEU A 823 8.10 19.60 -0.67
C LEU A 823 8.05 20.79 0.33
N LEU A 824 8.38 21.99 -0.12
CA LEU A 824 8.36 23.20 0.70
C LEU A 824 6.93 23.58 1.13
N CYS A 825 5.93 23.45 0.24
CA CYS A 825 4.53 23.67 0.60
C CYS A 825 4.13 22.80 1.78
N HIS A 826 4.48 21.53 1.79
CA HIS A 826 4.21 20.68 2.94
C HIS A 826 4.98 21.13 4.19
N PHE A 827 6.28 21.37 4.11
CA PHE A 827 7.08 21.82 5.26
C PHE A 827 6.54 23.10 5.89
N PHE A 828 6.07 24.04 5.08
CA PHE A 828 5.50 25.31 5.56
C PHE A 828 4.00 25.28 5.81
N SER A 829 3.35 24.12 5.72
CA SER A 829 1.89 23.94 5.89
C SER A 829 1.08 24.80 4.91
N ILE A 830 1.54 24.93 3.68
CA ILE A 830 0.80 25.55 2.59
C ILE A 830 0.01 24.43 1.91
N GLU A 831 -1.31 24.54 1.96
CA GLU A 831 -2.17 23.56 1.32
C GLU A 831 -2.11 23.72 -0.20
N MET A 832 -1.88 22.59 -0.88
CA MET A 832 -1.99 22.46 -2.32
C MET A 832 -3.34 21.84 -2.67
N THR A 833 -3.95 22.31 -3.75
CA THR A 833 -5.21 21.72 -4.25
C THR A 833 -4.89 20.71 -5.35
N TRP A 834 -5.43 19.52 -5.18
CA TRP A 834 -5.26 18.42 -6.13
C TRP A 834 -6.50 18.29 -7.00
N GLY A 835 -6.35 18.48 -8.32
CA GLY A 835 -7.39 18.26 -9.31
C GLY A 835 -7.50 16.79 -9.71
N ALA A 836 -8.63 16.40 -10.27
CA ALA A 836 -8.75 15.14 -10.98
C ALA A 836 -7.94 15.21 -12.31
N THR A 837 -7.26 14.11 -12.65
CA THR A 837 -6.57 13.97 -13.95
C THR A 837 -7.61 13.99 -15.08
N ALA A 838 -7.34 14.73 -16.15
CA ALA A 838 -8.22 14.73 -17.30
C ALA A 838 -8.15 13.35 -18.00
N LYS A 839 -9.32 12.72 -18.19
CA LYS A 839 -9.46 11.43 -18.89
C LYS A 839 -9.88 11.60 -20.35
N GLU A 840 -10.23 12.81 -20.74
CA GLU A 840 -10.62 13.20 -22.08
C GLU A 840 -9.85 14.43 -22.50
N LEU A 841 -9.38 14.48 -23.76
CA LEU A 841 -8.70 15.65 -24.29
C LEU A 841 -9.77 16.65 -24.76
N LYS A 842 -9.76 17.86 -24.22
CA LYS A 842 -10.52 18.98 -24.77
C LYS A 842 -9.66 19.65 -25.85
N GLU A 843 -10.20 19.80 -27.04
CA GLU A 843 -9.56 20.59 -28.07
C GLU A 843 -9.46 22.04 -27.62
N VAL A 844 -8.24 22.53 -27.44
CA VAL A 844 -7.96 23.89 -26.99
C VAL A 844 -7.19 24.59 -28.11
N ASN A 845 -7.62 25.78 -28.49
CA ASN A 845 -6.93 26.58 -29.48
C ASN A 845 -5.62 27.13 -28.93
N PHE A 846 -4.59 27.21 -29.79
CA PHE A 846 -3.28 27.79 -29.44
C PHE A 846 -3.39 29.17 -28.77
N LEU A 847 -4.27 30.04 -29.24
CA LEU A 847 -4.47 31.39 -28.71
C LEU A 847 -5.07 31.41 -27.29
N GLU A 848 -5.79 30.39 -26.91
CA GLU A 848 -6.34 30.20 -25.55
C GLU A 848 -5.32 29.55 -24.62
N GLU A 849 -4.51 28.64 -25.17
CA GLU A 849 -3.55 27.89 -24.37
C GLU A 849 -2.35 28.75 -23.92
N VAL A 850 -1.82 29.62 -24.78
CA VAL A 850 -0.64 30.45 -24.43
C VAL A 850 -0.88 31.33 -23.23
N PRO A 851 -1.99 32.08 -23.09
CA PRO A 851 -2.26 32.86 -21.87
C PRO A 851 -2.41 31.99 -20.63
N ARG A 852 -3.01 30.80 -20.74
CA ARG A 852 -3.18 29.83 -19.67
C ARG A 852 -1.81 29.32 -19.19
N LEU A 853 -0.96 28.94 -20.12
CA LEU A 853 0.41 28.47 -19.89
C LEU A 853 1.23 29.53 -19.18
N ILE A 854 1.26 30.78 -19.68
CA ILE A 854 1.99 31.89 -19.07
C ILE A 854 1.49 32.15 -17.64
N ARG A 855 0.18 32.13 -17.41
CA ARG A 855 -0.40 32.34 -16.11
C ARG A 855 -0.02 31.23 -15.12
N ARG A 856 -0.03 29.98 -15.56
CA ARG A 856 0.29 28.84 -14.70
C ARG A 856 1.79 28.73 -14.40
N PHE A 857 2.65 28.92 -15.40
CA PHE A 857 4.10 28.77 -15.27
C PHE A 857 4.86 30.08 -15.10
N LYS A 858 4.17 31.20 -14.76
CA LYS A 858 4.80 32.49 -14.58
C LYS A 858 6.02 32.48 -13.64
N GLY A 859 5.95 31.75 -12.54
CA GLY A 859 7.04 31.59 -11.58
C GLY A 859 8.25 30.89 -12.21
N THR A 860 8.01 29.81 -12.96
CA THR A 860 9.04 29.06 -13.69
C THR A 860 9.71 29.93 -14.75
N PHE A 861 8.93 30.69 -15.54
CA PHE A 861 9.48 31.59 -16.55
C PHE A 861 10.29 32.75 -15.95
N ILE A 862 9.81 33.34 -14.83
CA ILE A 862 10.58 34.38 -14.11
C ILE A 862 11.88 33.79 -13.58
N TRP A 863 11.83 32.59 -12.99
CA TRP A 863 13.04 31.90 -12.51
C TRP A 863 14.01 31.64 -13.67
N CYS A 864 13.54 31.12 -14.81
CA CYS A 864 14.38 30.91 -16.00
C CYS A 864 15.02 32.24 -16.48
N ALA A 865 14.24 33.32 -16.56
CA ALA A 865 14.75 34.63 -16.95
C ALA A 865 15.82 35.15 -15.99
N LEU A 866 15.61 34.97 -14.68
CA LEU A 866 16.60 35.33 -13.65
C LEU A 866 17.89 34.51 -13.76
N MET A 867 17.78 33.19 -14.03
CA MET A 867 18.97 32.32 -14.20
C MET A 867 19.74 32.69 -15.47
N VAL A 868 19.05 32.96 -16.58
CA VAL A 868 19.70 33.47 -17.79
C VAL A 868 20.37 34.83 -17.54
N ALA A 869 19.69 35.78 -16.90
CA ALA A 869 20.25 37.06 -16.53
C ALA A 869 21.46 36.90 -15.61
N LEU A 870 21.40 36.02 -14.61
CA LEU A 870 22.51 35.69 -13.73
C LEU A 870 23.74 35.20 -14.51
N MET A 871 23.56 34.25 -15.43
CA MET A 871 24.64 33.69 -16.24
C MET A 871 25.25 34.77 -17.15
N VAL A 872 24.40 35.57 -17.79
CA VAL A 872 24.87 36.68 -18.65
C VAL A 872 25.62 37.76 -17.83
N CYS A 873 25.07 38.18 -16.71
CA CYS A 873 25.70 39.12 -15.80
C CYS A 873 27.01 38.55 -15.22
N GLY A 874 27.00 37.27 -14.83
CA GLY A 874 28.21 36.61 -14.34
C GLY A 874 29.32 36.54 -15.36
N MET A 875 29.00 36.41 -16.64
CA MET A 875 29.98 36.35 -17.73
C MET A 875 30.51 37.72 -18.12
N TYR A 876 29.66 38.78 -18.18
CA TYR A 876 30.00 40.06 -18.79
C TYR A 876 29.99 41.23 -17.82
N ALA A 877 29.07 41.27 -16.86
CA ALA A 877 28.84 42.43 -15.98
C ALA A 877 29.58 42.34 -14.64
N PHE A 878 29.94 41.17 -14.17
CA PHE A 878 30.69 41.04 -12.93
C PHE A 878 32.12 41.62 -13.07
N PRO A 879 32.73 42.15 -11.97
CA PRO A 879 34.12 42.55 -11.96
C PRO A 879 35.02 41.44 -12.48
N HIS A 880 36.14 41.78 -13.11
CA HIS A 880 37.01 40.85 -13.83
C HIS A 880 37.34 39.59 -12.99
N ASN A 881 37.66 39.77 -11.71
CA ASN A 881 38.03 38.69 -10.79
C ASN A 881 36.82 37.81 -10.31
N TRP A 882 35.60 38.25 -10.61
CA TRP A 882 34.37 37.56 -10.21
C TRP A 882 33.59 36.98 -11.41
N ARG A 883 34.16 37.12 -12.61
CA ARG A 883 33.51 36.56 -13.82
C ARG A 883 33.50 35.06 -13.82
N ILE A 884 32.36 34.51 -14.17
CA ILE A 884 32.16 33.09 -14.27
C ILE A 884 32.10 32.74 -15.75
N THR A 885 33.15 32.10 -16.25
CA THR A 885 33.31 31.78 -17.67
C THR A 885 33.55 30.29 -17.95
N TYR A 886 33.70 29.47 -16.89
CA TYR A 886 33.99 28.05 -17.06
C TYR A 886 32.76 27.28 -17.54
N PHE A 887 32.96 26.45 -18.55
CA PHE A 887 31.89 25.58 -19.08
C PHE A 887 31.28 24.67 -18.01
N SER A 888 32.10 24.03 -17.17
CA SER A 888 31.66 23.17 -16.07
C SER A 888 30.79 23.89 -15.03
N SER A 889 30.92 25.20 -14.92
CA SER A 889 30.10 26.03 -14.05
C SER A 889 28.75 26.39 -14.70
N ILE A 890 28.77 26.79 -15.95
CA ILE A 890 27.61 27.33 -16.67
C ILE A 890 26.69 26.24 -17.18
N PHE A 891 27.25 25.17 -17.74
CA PHE A 891 26.48 24.13 -18.46
C PHE A 891 25.38 23.46 -17.61
N PRO A 892 25.62 23.01 -16.37
CA PRO A 892 24.59 22.39 -15.57
C PRO A 892 23.38 23.30 -15.29
N LEU A 893 23.66 24.59 -14.97
CA LEU A 893 22.60 25.57 -14.71
C LEU A 893 21.84 25.93 -16.00
N ALA A 894 22.56 26.10 -17.10
CA ALA A 894 21.98 26.40 -18.42
C ALA A 894 21.07 25.23 -18.88
N TRP A 895 21.52 23.99 -18.69
CA TRP A 895 20.75 22.79 -19.01
C TRP A 895 19.47 22.70 -18.19
N THR A 896 19.58 22.85 -16.89
CA THR A 896 18.42 22.84 -15.96
C THR A 896 17.43 23.95 -16.32
N THR A 897 17.93 25.17 -16.59
CA THR A 897 17.11 26.30 -16.99
C THR A 897 16.39 26.04 -18.33
N ALA A 898 17.10 25.47 -19.32
CA ALA A 898 16.51 25.10 -20.59
C ALA A 898 15.41 24.04 -20.45
N CYS A 899 15.62 23.01 -19.62
CA CYS A 899 14.61 21.99 -19.35
C CYS A 899 13.36 22.58 -18.68
N HIS A 900 13.51 23.47 -17.71
CA HIS A 900 12.37 24.15 -17.05
C HIS A 900 11.59 25.04 -18.02
N PHE A 901 12.28 25.72 -18.95
CA PHE A 901 11.62 26.52 -19.95
C PHE A 901 10.90 25.66 -21.00
N LEU A 902 11.54 24.59 -21.48
CA LEU A 902 11.01 23.73 -22.51
C LEU A 902 9.87 22.82 -22.02
N LEU A 903 9.88 22.43 -20.75
CA LEU A 903 8.86 21.54 -20.19
C LEU A 903 7.43 22.04 -20.50
N PRO A 904 6.99 23.24 -20.13
CA PRO A 904 5.64 23.70 -20.42
C PRO A 904 5.40 24.08 -21.87
N VAL A 905 6.45 24.38 -22.62
CA VAL A 905 6.35 24.88 -24.02
C VAL A 905 6.45 23.74 -25.01
N ALA A 906 7.52 22.96 -24.96
CA ALA A 906 7.81 21.91 -25.93
C ALA A 906 7.03 20.61 -25.69
N LEU A 907 6.59 20.33 -24.44
CA LEU A 907 5.86 19.10 -24.10
C LEU A 907 4.34 19.31 -23.98
N ASN A 908 3.84 20.51 -24.22
CA ASN A 908 2.39 20.79 -24.21
C ASN A 908 1.74 20.25 -25.49
N PRO A 909 0.84 19.27 -25.41
CA PRO A 909 0.21 18.68 -26.59
C PRO A 909 -0.51 19.72 -27.48
N ALA A 910 -1.16 20.73 -26.88
CA ALA A 910 -1.86 21.79 -27.62
C ALA A 910 -0.91 22.71 -28.42
N LEU A 911 0.36 22.80 -28.01
CA LEU A 911 1.40 23.56 -28.73
C LEU A 911 2.19 22.67 -29.71
N MET A 912 2.18 21.35 -29.52
CA MET A 912 2.84 20.38 -30.41
C MET A 912 2.04 20.08 -31.67
N VAL A 913 0.75 20.38 -31.66
CA VAL A 913 -0.11 20.21 -32.84
C VAL A 913 0.11 21.42 -33.77
N PHE A 914 1.21 21.44 -34.46
CA PHE A 914 1.24 22.19 -35.74
C PHE A 914 0.38 21.40 -36.73
N ALA A 915 -0.88 21.73 -36.78
CA ALA A 915 -1.70 21.32 -37.93
C ALA A 915 -1.15 22.07 -39.17
N TRP A 916 -0.39 21.36 -40.00
CA TRP A 916 -0.03 21.79 -41.33
C TRP A 916 -1.16 21.37 -42.28
#